data_3bb3d26a8e72f6baca8e7825968d6b36
#
_entry.id   3bb3d26a8e72f6baca8e7825968d6b36
#
_cell.length_a   1.000
_cell.length_b   1.000
_cell.length_c   1.000
_cell.angle_alpha   90.00
_cell.angle_beta   90.00
_cell.angle_gamma   90.00
#
_symmetry.space_group_name_H-M   'P 1'
#
loop_
_entity.id
_entity.type
_entity.pdbx_description
1 polymer ?
#
loop_
_entity_poly.entity_id
_entity_poly.type
_entity_poly.pdbx_seq_one_letter_code
_entity_poly.pdbx_strand_id
1 'polypeptide(L)'
;YEIAQCLVGSEMCIRDSVATVRLASDNVLLKMQGNADMRLDRSYLDGALDLNVEEVNLHKLGLVPRPLKHPFAFTMGAEARHDSLKLRLDAGDLNLRFRAHSTLKKLMEQSDKFVSILTKQIDERRLDHAALRQVLPSAGMHLEAGNQNPVSYFLAAKGISYNDFKLSFGFTPQVGINGRTAVHGLRMDSLQLDTIFFTVKQDTARMKLQGGVINGPKNPQFVFRSTLTGEVRNEDAELTVDYVNGKGQTGVLFGINARPLTEGHGRGNGVLLNLIPAEPIIAFRKFHFADNSNWIYLHKNMRVYANIDMDSDDGLCFRMQSDKNDTLSLQNINVELSRLRLDELTEVLPYMPRLTGLFSAEANYIQTATSLQVSAEANVEKLTYERQPVGDIGLGATWLPGDKNTHYLNTYFTYDNEEVMTADGILTQKNGKDTLEVSTRFEHFPLKMANAFIPDQTVAFTGDIDGGLYIYGSLDKPQMHGDIVLDSVSVYARQAGARYWFDNRPVQIKDNQLIFDKFAIYTTSKNPFTIDGKVDFRNMERPTANLNLLAENYTLLDAPRTRESLVYGKVFVDLHATVKGPLDGLTMRGNMNLLGNTNVTYVLTDSPLTVEDRLSGLVTFTSFTDTTSVKADEVPAMSLGGLEMYMSVHIDDAVRLRADLSPDRSKYIELEGGGDLNMQYTPQGDMSLTGRYTLSGGVMKYSLPIIPLKEFQFNPGSYVDWRGNIMNPTLSLKATERMRASVADGDGDGSRMVNFDVSISIKNRLDAPDLIFDISAPEDAAVENELQAMGAEERSKQAIAMLATGIYLNSGAKGGGLSMGAALNLSLIHISEPTRH
;
A
#
# COMPACT_ATOMS: atom_id res chain seq x y z
N TYR A 1 2.94 -36.17 -4.13
CA TYR A 1 2.76 -37.54 -3.61
C TYR A 1 1.34 -37.74 -3.05
N GLU A 2 0.75 -36.76 -2.37
CA GLU A 2 -0.63 -36.84 -1.85
C GLU A 2 -1.71 -36.75 -2.94
N ILE A 3 -1.45 -36.07 -4.07
CA ILE A 3 -2.40 -35.97 -5.19
C ILE A 3 -2.55 -37.34 -5.88
N ALA A 4 -1.53 -38.19 -5.88
CA ALA A 4 -1.58 -39.50 -6.49
C ALA A 4 -2.40 -40.51 -5.65
N GLN A 5 -2.63 -40.27 -4.37
CA GLN A 5 -3.47 -41.11 -3.50
C GLN A 5 -4.97 -40.77 -3.56
N CYS A 6 -5.34 -39.64 -4.21
CA CYS A 6 -6.74 -39.24 -4.35
C CYS A 6 -7.48 -39.91 -5.52
N LEU A 7 -6.82 -40.72 -6.34
CA LEU A 7 -7.43 -41.50 -7.42
C LEU A 7 -7.89 -42.85 -6.85
N VAL A 8 -8.93 -42.83 -6.03
CA VAL A 8 -9.54 -44.10 -5.51
C VAL A 8 -10.80 -44.40 -6.31
N GLY A 9 -10.71 -45.40 -7.15
CA GLY A 9 -11.83 -45.99 -7.89
C GLY A 9 -11.67 -45.91 -9.42
N SER A 10 -10.70 -46.63 -9.98
CA SER A 10 -10.69 -46.89 -11.43
C SER A 10 -11.30 -48.30 -11.67
N GLU A 11 -12.49 -48.33 -12.29
CA GLU A 11 -12.99 -49.56 -12.86
C GLU A 11 -12.58 -49.61 -14.34
N MET A 12 -11.72 -50.55 -14.68
CA MET A 12 -11.25 -50.79 -16.05
C MET A 12 -12.01 -51.96 -16.66
N CYS A 13 -12.88 -51.70 -17.62
CA CYS A 13 -13.53 -52.69 -18.47
C CYS A 13 -12.83 -52.80 -19.82
N ILE A 14 -12.12 -53.84 -20.10
CA ILE A 14 -11.52 -54.13 -21.38
C ILE A 14 -12.50 -54.97 -22.20
N ARG A 15 -13.07 -54.39 -23.29
CA ARG A 15 -13.86 -55.13 -24.25
C ARG A 15 -13.39 -54.68 -25.66
N ASP A 16 -12.85 -55.59 -26.41
CA ASP A 16 -12.45 -55.43 -27.83
C ASP A 16 -11.54 -54.18 -28.12
N SER A 17 -10.36 -54.13 -27.48
CA SER A 17 -9.36 -53.07 -27.70
C SER A 17 -9.78 -51.66 -27.24
N VAL A 18 -10.85 -51.53 -26.48
CA VAL A 18 -11.28 -50.27 -25.85
C VAL A 18 -11.21 -50.39 -24.34
N ALA A 19 -10.49 -49.50 -23.70
CA ALA A 19 -10.45 -49.33 -22.24
C ALA A 19 -11.24 -48.10 -21.82
N THR A 20 -12.27 -48.30 -20.97
CA THR A 20 -13.02 -47.21 -20.37
C THR A 20 -12.59 -47.09 -18.91
N VAL A 21 -12.08 -45.92 -18.52
CA VAL A 21 -11.66 -45.63 -17.14
C VAL A 21 -12.59 -44.54 -16.59
N ARG A 22 -13.23 -44.85 -15.45
CA ARG A 22 -13.98 -43.85 -14.69
C ARG A 22 -13.06 -43.18 -13.69
N LEU A 23 -13.05 -41.85 -13.70
CA LEU A 23 -12.29 -41.00 -12.79
C LEU A 23 -13.27 -40.36 -11.81
N ALA A 24 -13.05 -40.49 -10.50
CA ALA A 24 -13.86 -39.81 -9.50
C ALA A 24 -13.02 -39.48 -8.27
N SER A 25 -13.25 -38.31 -7.73
CA SER A 25 -12.71 -37.86 -6.45
C SER A 25 -13.78 -37.04 -5.72
N ASP A 26 -14.01 -37.34 -4.45
CA ASP A 26 -14.91 -36.60 -3.56
C ASP A 26 -14.21 -36.43 -2.22
N ASN A 27 -13.27 -35.50 -2.18
CA ASN A 27 -12.58 -35.13 -0.96
C ASN A 27 -12.56 -33.63 -0.76
N VAL A 28 -12.02 -33.17 0.37
CA VAL A 28 -12.03 -31.76 0.78
C VAL A 28 -11.16 -30.88 -0.13
N LEU A 29 -10.22 -31.45 -0.88
CA LEU A 29 -9.31 -30.71 -1.76
C LEU A 29 -9.83 -30.66 -3.20
N LEU A 30 -10.47 -31.74 -3.67
CA LEU A 30 -10.86 -31.90 -5.06
C LEU A 30 -12.14 -32.73 -5.16
N LYS A 31 -13.17 -32.15 -5.78
CA LYS A 31 -14.39 -32.88 -6.20
C LYS A 31 -14.44 -32.91 -7.70
N MET A 32 -14.38 -34.09 -8.27
CA MET A 32 -14.43 -34.31 -9.70
C MET A 32 -15.02 -35.65 -10.08
N GLN A 33 -15.54 -35.70 -11.28
CA GLN A 33 -15.95 -36.96 -11.94
C GLN A 33 -15.68 -36.86 -13.45
N GLY A 34 -15.33 -37.98 -14.04
CA GLY A 34 -15.06 -38.03 -15.48
C GLY A 34 -14.92 -39.46 -16.01
N ASN A 35 -14.88 -39.53 -17.34
CA ASN A 35 -14.69 -40.78 -18.05
C ASN A 35 -13.55 -40.60 -19.06
N ALA A 36 -12.73 -41.63 -19.18
CA ALA A 36 -11.71 -41.68 -20.21
C ALA A 36 -11.89 -42.98 -21.03
N ASP A 37 -12.13 -42.84 -22.30
CA ASP A 37 -12.22 -43.92 -23.27
C ASP A 37 -10.93 -43.95 -24.10
N MET A 38 -10.22 -45.06 -24.09
CA MET A 38 -8.98 -45.22 -24.85
C MET A 38 -9.07 -46.45 -25.76
N ARG A 39 -8.68 -46.23 -26.98
CA ARG A 39 -8.56 -47.31 -27.99
C ARG A 39 -7.12 -47.32 -28.51
N LEU A 40 -6.46 -48.43 -28.34
CA LEU A 40 -5.12 -48.64 -28.85
C LEU A 40 -5.16 -49.36 -30.18
N ASP A 41 -4.72 -48.72 -31.26
CA ASP A 41 -4.41 -49.34 -32.55
C ASP A 41 -2.89 -49.54 -32.66
N ARG A 42 -2.45 -50.40 -33.64
CA ARG A 42 -1.03 -50.78 -33.79
C ARG A 42 -0.03 -49.62 -33.92
N SER A 43 -0.49 -48.44 -34.28
CA SER A 43 0.38 -47.29 -34.54
C SER A 43 -0.05 -45.99 -33.87
N TYR A 44 -1.23 -45.91 -33.28
CA TYR A 44 -1.74 -44.67 -32.65
C TYR A 44 -2.71 -44.94 -31.52
N LEU A 45 -2.87 -43.97 -30.66
CA LEU A 45 -3.84 -43.94 -29.57
C LEU A 45 -5.01 -43.04 -29.99
N ASP A 46 -6.21 -43.60 -30.10
CA ASP A 46 -7.47 -42.88 -30.14
C ASP A 46 -8.09 -42.89 -28.75
N GLY A 47 -8.66 -41.76 -28.34
CA GLY A 47 -9.33 -41.69 -27.04
C GLY A 47 -10.11 -40.39 -26.86
N ALA A 48 -10.97 -40.42 -25.89
CA ALA A 48 -11.68 -39.27 -25.40
C ALA A 48 -11.60 -39.21 -23.86
N LEU A 49 -11.44 -38.04 -23.34
CA LEU A 49 -11.48 -37.74 -21.91
C LEU A 49 -12.51 -36.64 -21.70
N ASP A 50 -13.52 -36.92 -20.86
CA ASP A 50 -14.45 -35.92 -20.38
C ASP A 50 -14.33 -35.84 -18.86
N LEU A 51 -14.02 -34.66 -18.35
CA LEU A 51 -13.81 -34.41 -16.94
C LEU A 51 -14.69 -33.25 -16.50
N ASN A 52 -15.44 -33.45 -15.42
CA ASN A 52 -16.16 -32.41 -14.71
C ASN A 52 -15.53 -32.19 -13.34
N VAL A 53 -14.94 -31.05 -13.12
CA VAL A 53 -14.38 -30.63 -11.84
C VAL A 53 -15.39 -29.69 -11.19
N GLU A 54 -16.04 -30.15 -10.12
CA GLU A 54 -17.06 -29.39 -9.39
C GLU A 54 -16.42 -28.37 -8.44
N GLU A 55 -15.28 -28.72 -7.84
CA GLU A 55 -14.58 -27.85 -6.92
C GLU A 55 -13.10 -28.24 -6.78
N VAL A 56 -12.22 -27.23 -6.85
CA VAL A 56 -10.84 -27.29 -6.33
C VAL A 56 -10.73 -26.32 -5.17
N ASN A 57 -10.40 -26.81 -3.98
CA ASN A 57 -10.30 -25.99 -2.78
C ASN A 57 -8.92 -25.30 -2.69
N LEU A 58 -8.80 -24.14 -3.32
CA LEU A 58 -7.56 -23.37 -3.40
C LEU A 58 -7.09 -22.84 -2.04
N HIS A 59 -8.01 -22.61 -1.10
CA HIS A 59 -7.67 -22.17 0.25
C HIS A 59 -6.95 -23.27 1.03
N LYS A 60 -7.44 -24.51 1.00
CA LYS A 60 -6.78 -25.64 1.65
C LYS A 60 -5.48 -26.06 0.96
N LEU A 61 -5.33 -25.74 -0.33
CA LEU A 61 -4.06 -25.88 -1.05
C LEU A 61 -3.06 -24.75 -0.74
N GLY A 62 -3.43 -23.76 0.11
CA GLY A 62 -2.55 -22.63 0.48
C GLY A 62 -2.35 -21.58 -0.64
N LEU A 63 -3.14 -21.64 -1.71
CA LEU A 63 -2.99 -20.75 -2.88
C LEU A 63 -3.71 -19.41 -2.69
N VAL A 64 -4.71 -19.34 -1.82
CA VAL A 64 -5.43 -18.13 -1.45
C VAL A 64 -5.59 -18.04 0.06
N PRO A 65 -5.54 -16.83 0.66
CA PRO A 65 -5.60 -16.64 2.11
C PRO A 65 -6.99 -16.92 2.72
N ARG A 66 -8.04 -16.84 1.91
CA ARG A 66 -9.44 -17.08 2.32
C ARG A 66 -10.16 -17.93 1.27
N PRO A 67 -11.21 -18.68 1.65
CA PRO A 67 -12.05 -19.40 0.68
C PRO A 67 -12.62 -18.45 -0.37
N LEU A 68 -12.64 -18.88 -1.63
CA LEU A 68 -13.28 -18.15 -2.71
C LEU A 68 -14.82 -18.11 -2.51
N LYS A 69 -15.46 -17.02 -2.91
CA LYS A 69 -16.93 -16.89 -2.86
C LYS A 69 -17.67 -17.84 -3.81
N HIS A 70 -16.99 -18.23 -4.89
CA HIS A 70 -17.50 -19.14 -5.91
C HIS A 70 -16.53 -20.32 -6.05
N PRO A 71 -17.03 -21.55 -6.30
CA PRO A 71 -16.17 -22.71 -6.45
C PRO A 71 -15.24 -22.58 -7.67
N PHE A 72 -14.03 -23.08 -7.54
CA PHE A 72 -13.12 -23.20 -8.68
C PHE A 72 -13.50 -24.47 -9.45
N ALA A 73 -14.44 -24.32 -10.37
CA ALA A 73 -15.07 -25.40 -11.14
C ALA A 73 -14.85 -25.23 -12.63
N PHE A 74 -14.69 -26.35 -13.35
CA PHE A 74 -14.55 -26.36 -14.81
C PHE A 74 -14.92 -27.72 -15.40
N THR A 75 -15.25 -27.73 -16.68
CA THR A 75 -15.37 -28.96 -17.48
C THR A 75 -14.27 -28.99 -18.54
N MET A 76 -13.66 -30.15 -18.73
CA MET A 76 -12.62 -30.37 -19.73
C MET A 76 -12.97 -31.58 -20.58
N GLY A 77 -12.93 -31.44 -21.90
CA GLY A 77 -13.03 -32.52 -22.88
C GLY A 77 -11.77 -32.55 -23.72
N ALA A 78 -11.17 -33.72 -23.85
CA ALA A 78 -10.05 -33.98 -24.76
C ALA A 78 -10.39 -35.14 -25.70
N GLU A 79 -10.16 -34.98 -26.99
CA GLU A 79 -10.37 -36.01 -27.97
C GLU A 79 -9.12 -36.15 -28.87
N ALA A 80 -8.55 -37.34 -28.86
CA ALA A 80 -7.46 -37.72 -29.76
C ALA A 80 -7.98 -38.73 -30.77
N ARG A 81 -7.81 -38.42 -32.06
CA ARG A 81 -8.11 -39.30 -33.19
C ARG A 81 -6.86 -39.52 -34.02
N HIS A 82 -6.93 -40.46 -34.97
CA HIS A 82 -5.82 -40.77 -35.87
C HIS A 82 -5.21 -39.55 -36.57
N ASP A 83 -6.00 -38.53 -36.88
CA ASP A 83 -5.59 -37.34 -37.63
C ASP A 83 -5.86 -36.01 -36.93
N SER A 84 -6.40 -36.03 -35.71
CA SER A 84 -6.81 -34.82 -35.04
C SER A 84 -6.73 -34.94 -33.49
N LEU A 85 -6.38 -33.82 -32.88
CA LEU A 85 -6.41 -33.61 -31.42
C LEU A 85 -7.28 -32.39 -31.14
N LYS A 86 -8.24 -32.54 -30.22
CA LYS A 86 -9.09 -31.45 -29.75
C LYS A 86 -9.06 -31.40 -28.24
N LEU A 87 -8.97 -30.20 -27.68
CA LEU A 87 -9.11 -29.94 -26.26
C LEU A 87 -10.15 -28.79 -26.07
N ARG A 88 -11.09 -29.04 -25.18
CA ARG A 88 -12.10 -28.09 -24.76
C ARG A 88 -12.04 -27.92 -23.24
N LEU A 89 -12.03 -26.69 -22.77
CA LEU A 89 -12.18 -26.35 -21.37
C LEU A 89 -13.18 -25.22 -21.24
N ASP A 90 -14.21 -25.42 -20.42
CA ASP A 90 -15.27 -24.46 -20.13
C ASP A 90 -15.35 -24.24 -18.62
N ALA A 91 -15.30 -22.99 -18.19
CA ALA A 91 -15.32 -22.62 -16.78
C ALA A 91 -16.00 -21.25 -16.60
N GLY A 92 -17.30 -21.22 -16.36
CA GLY A 92 -18.07 -19.98 -16.37
C GLY A 92 -18.06 -19.36 -17.78
N ASP A 93 -17.64 -18.10 -17.89
CA ASP A 93 -17.46 -17.41 -19.16
C ASP A 93 -16.07 -17.63 -19.81
N LEU A 94 -15.19 -18.45 -19.21
CA LEU A 94 -13.94 -18.86 -19.81
C LEU A 94 -14.15 -20.06 -20.72
N ASN A 95 -13.74 -19.91 -21.97
CA ASN A 95 -13.82 -20.93 -23.02
C ASN A 95 -12.47 -21.11 -23.71
N LEU A 96 -11.83 -22.24 -23.51
CA LEU A 96 -10.61 -22.63 -24.22
C LEU A 96 -10.92 -23.73 -25.26
N ARG A 97 -10.46 -23.53 -26.48
CA ARG A 97 -10.53 -24.48 -27.56
C ARG A 97 -9.16 -24.63 -28.19
N PHE A 98 -8.65 -25.84 -28.21
CA PHE A 98 -7.43 -26.20 -28.92
C PHE A 98 -7.76 -27.27 -29.98
N ARG A 99 -7.17 -27.14 -31.16
CA ARG A 99 -7.30 -28.12 -32.22
C ARG A 99 -5.97 -28.30 -32.94
N ALA A 100 -5.58 -29.53 -33.20
CA ALA A 100 -4.44 -29.86 -34.03
C ALA A 100 -4.84 -30.90 -35.10
N HIS A 101 -4.31 -30.75 -36.30
CA HIS A 101 -4.53 -31.69 -37.42
C HIS A 101 -3.40 -32.71 -37.50
N SER A 102 -3.21 -33.47 -36.42
CA SER A 102 -2.20 -34.54 -36.35
C SER A 102 -2.45 -35.41 -35.12
N THR A 103 -1.80 -36.58 -35.05
CA THR A 103 -1.73 -37.35 -33.81
C THR A 103 -0.90 -36.63 -32.78
N LEU A 104 -1.10 -36.91 -31.46
CA LEU A 104 -0.31 -36.35 -30.37
C LEU A 104 1.20 -36.58 -30.58
N LYS A 105 1.57 -37.82 -30.97
CA LYS A 105 2.96 -38.19 -31.26
C LYS A 105 3.57 -37.34 -32.36
N LYS A 106 2.88 -37.19 -33.49
CA LYS A 106 3.35 -36.40 -34.62
C LYS A 106 3.43 -34.89 -34.27
N LEU A 107 2.48 -34.39 -33.45
CA LEU A 107 2.50 -33.03 -32.95
C LEU A 107 3.77 -32.77 -32.12
N MET A 108 4.11 -33.69 -31.21
CA MET A 108 5.32 -33.60 -30.39
C MET A 108 6.58 -33.67 -31.25
N GLU A 109 6.69 -34.63 -32.17
CA GLU A 109 7.83 -34.78 -33.05
C GLU A 109 8.04 -33.55 -33.95
N GLN A 110 6.97 -32.93 -34.43
CA GLN A 110 7.06 -31.69 -35.21
C GLN A 110 7.48 -30.50 -34.36
N SER A 111 6.96 -30.45 -33.12
CA SER A 111 7.35 -29.39 -32.16
C SER A 111 8.84 -29.50 -31.79
N ASP A 112 9.33 -30.70 -31.50
CA ASP A 112 10.74 -30.96 -31.19
C ASP A 112 11.64 -30.62 -32.38
N LYS A 113 11.24 -30.97 -33.60
CA LYS A 113 11.91 -30.58 -34.84
C LYS A 113 11.96 -29.07 -35.02
N PHE A 114 10.84 -28.38 -34.79
CA PHE A 114 10.78 -26.92 -34.90
C PHE A 114 11.72 -26.26 -33.90
N VAL A 115 11.69 -26.69 -32.62
CA VAL A 115 12.58 -26.17 -31.58
C VAL A 115 14.06 -26.42 -31.90
N SER A 116 14.40 -27.63 -32.38
CA SER A 116 15.77 -27.98 -32.77
C SER A 116 16.28 -27.13 -33.94
N ILE A 117 15.47 -26.91 -34.97
CA ILE A 117 15.85 -26.06 -36.13
C ILE A 117 15.94 -24.60 -35.70
N LEU A 118 15.00 -24.11 -34.88
CA LEU A 118 15.02 -22.75 -34.38
C LEU A 118 16.27 -22.48 -33.53
N THR A 119 16.62 -23.40 -32.61
CA THR A 119 17.82 -23.29 -31.76
C THR A 119 19.07 -23.25 -32.62
N LYS A 120 19.18 -24.16 -33.60
CA LYS A 120 20.30 -24.18 -34.53
C LYS A 120 20.43 -22.86 -35.31
N GLN A 121 19.31 -22.31 -35.81
CA GLN A 121 19.30 -21.05 -36.56
C GLN A 121 19.66 -19.84 -35.68
N ILE A 122 19.25 -19.87 -34.42
CA ILE A 122 19.63 -18.85 -33.41
C ILE A 122 21.12 -18.91 -33.15
N ASP A 123 21.69 -20.11 -32.97
CA ASP A 123 23.13 -20.31 -32.79
C ASP A 123 23.93 -19.84 -34.02
N GLU A 124 23.40 -20.10 -35.20
CA GLU A 124 23.98 -19.64 -36.49
C GLU A 124 23.70 -18.14 -36.76
N ARG A 125 22.90 -17.48 -35.87
CA ARG A 125 22.47 -16.06 -35.96
C ARG A 125 21.82 -15.70 -37.30
N ARG A 126 21.13 -16.63 -37.91
CA ARG A 126 20.43 -16.47 -39.16
C ARG A 126 19.11 -17.23 -39.10
N LEU A 127 17.99 -16.56 -39.36
CA LEU A 127 16.68 -17.17 -39.39
C LEU A 127 16.25 -17.44 -40.84
N ASP A 128 15.84 -18.67 -41.14
CA ASP A 128 15.16 -19.03 -42.38
C ASP A 128 13.68 -19.32 -42.09
N HIS A 129 12.85 -18.30 -42.30
CA HIS A 129 11.42 -18.38 -42.01
C HIS A 129 10.71 -19.42 -42.91
N ALA A 130 11.19 -19.65 -44.13
CA ALA A 130 10.63 -20.64 -45.02
C ALA A 130 10.89 -22.07 -44.51
N ALA A 131 12.12 -22.35 -44.06
CA ALA A 131 12.48 -23.64 -43.47
C ALA A 131 11.77 -23.88 -42.13
N LEU A 132 11.67 -22.85 -41.26
CA LEU A 132 10.92 -22.95 -40.01
C LEU A 132 9.45 -23.26 -40.23
N ARG A 133 8.83 -22.63 -41.23
CA ARG A 133 7.40 -22.87 -41.56
C ARG A 133 7.14 -24.29 -41.99
N GLN A 134 8.03 -24.91 -42.80
CA GLN A 134 7.84 -26.27 -43.30
C GLN A 134 7.70 -27.32 -42.18
N VAL A 135 8.30 -27.08 -41.02
CA VAL A 135 8.26 -28.00 -39.89
C VAL A 135 7.21 -27.64 -38.82
N LEU A 136 6.49 -26.54 -39.02
CA LEU A 136 5.42 -26.16 -38.09
C LEU A 136 4.33 -27.24 -38.05
N PRO A 137 3.86 -27.62 -36.86
CA PRO A 137 2.64 -28.41 -36.76
C PRO A 137 1.42 -27.59 -37.22
N SER A 138 0.35 -28.26 -37.59
CA SER A 138 -0.92 -27.58 -37.89
C SER A 138 -1.81 -27.63 -36.67
N ALA A 139 -1.79 -26.55 -35.87
CA ALA A 139 -2.59 -26.43 -34.68
C ALA A 139 -3.07 -24.99 -34.42
N GLY A 140 -4.11 -24.86 -33.63
CA GLY A 140 -4.64 -23.58 -33.21
C GLY A 140 -5.29 -23.64 -31.83
N MET A 141 -5.21 -22.51 -31.11
CA MET A 141 -5.81 -22.33 -29.83
C MET A 141 -6.62 -21.05 -29.82
N HIS A 142 -7.80 -21.11 -29.22
CA HIS A 142 -8.67 -19.98 -29.00
C HIS A 142 -9.13 -20.00 -27.55
N LEU A 143 -8.96 -18.88 -26.85
CA LEU A 143 -9.40 -18.69 -25.47
C LEU A 143 -10.08 -17.34 -25.36
N GLU A 144 -11.28 -17.37 -24.81
CA GLU A 144 -12.03 -16.20 -24.39
C GLU A 144 -12.42 -16.35 -22.93
N ALA A 145 -12.25 -15.31 -22.14
CA ALA A 145 -12.62 -15.27 -20.73
C ALA A 145 -13.09 -13.86 -20.36
N GLY A 146 -14.30 -13.77 -19.83
CA GLY A 146 -14.78 -12.57 -19.18
C GLY A 146 -14.36 -12.54 -17.71
N ASN A 147 -15.13 -11.85 -16.88
CA ASN A 147 -14.82 -11.70 -15.45
C ASN A 147 -15.65 -12.64 -14.53
N GLN A 148 -16.41 -13.57 -15.09
CA GLN A 148 -17.27 -14.51 -14.37
C GLN A 148 -16.79 -15.96 -14.53
N ASN A 149 -15.56 -16.22 -14.13
CA ASN A 149 -14.94 -17.55 -14.23
C ASN A 149 -14.00 -17.80 -13.02
N PRO A 150 -13.66 -19.06 -12.73
CA PRO A 150 -12.81 -19.40 -11.60
C PRO A 150 -11.45 -18.70 -11.59
N VAL A 151 -10.87 -18.46 -12.77
CA VAL A 151 -9.57 -17.76 -12.89
C VAL A 151 -9.73 -16.29 -12.49
N SER A 152 -10.79 -15.62 -12.92
CA SER A 152 -11.07 -14.23 -12.52
C SER A 152 -11.33 -14.12 -11.01
N TYR A 153 -12.01 -15.09 -10.40
CA TYR A 153 -12.23 -15.12 -8.95
C TYR A 153 -10.94 -15.33 -8.16
N PHE A 154 -10.07 -16.21 -8.66
CA PHE A 154 -8.73 -16.41 -8.10
C PHE A 154 -7.87 -15.14 -8.19
N LEU A 155 -7.85 -14.50 -9.34
CA LEU A 155 -7.12 -13.25 -9.55
C LEU A 155 -7.68 -12.12 -8.68
N ALA A 156 -9.00 -12.03 -8.54
CA ALA A 156 -9.65 -11.05 -7.67
C ALA A 156 -9.26 -11.24 -6.19
N ALA A 157 -9.08 -12.48 -5.73
CA ALA A 157 -8.57 -12.77 -4.39
C ALA A 157 -7.10 -12.33 -4.18
N LYS A 158 -6.38 -12.02 -5.27
CA LYS A 158 -5.02 -11.46 -5.29
C LYS A 158 -5.01 -9.96 -5.62
N GLY A 159 -6.16 -9.28 -5.63
CA GLY A 159 -6.26 -7.86 -5.97
C GLY A 159 -6.19 -7.55 -7.48
N ILE A 160 -6.27 -8.56 -8.35
CA ILE A 160 -6.20 -8.40 -9.80
C ILE A 160 -7.57 -8.65 -10.42
N SER A 161 -8.05 -7.74 -11.25
CA SER A 161 -9.29 -7.91 -12.02
C SER A 161 -9.14 -7.45 -13.46
N TYR A 162 -9.96 -7.98 -14.36
CA TYR A 162 -10.02 -7.59 -15.77
C TYR A 162 -11.46 -7.70 -16.27
N ASN A 163 -11.76 -7.05 -17.40
CA ASN A 163 -13.08 -7.13 -18.01
C ASN A 163 -13.20 -8.33 -18.93
N ASP A 164 -12.27 -8.47 -19.87
CA ASP A 164 -12.17 -9.63 -20.77
C ASP A 164 -10.72 -9.90 -21.19
N PHE A 165 -10.45 -11.16 -21.47
CA PHE A 165 -9.21 -11.67 -22.02
C PHE A 165 -9.50 -12.52 -23.25
N LYS A 166 -8.81 -12.23 -24.36
CA LYS A 166 -8.94 -12.96 -25.62
C LYS A 166 -7.56 -13.40 -26.09
N LEU A 167 -7.45 -14.65 -26.49
CA LEU A 167 -6.27 -15.22 -27.12
C LEU A 167 -6.70 -16.05 -28.31
N SER A 168 -6.13 -15.76 -29.48
CA SER A 168 -6.24 -16.59 -30.66
C SER A 168 -4.84 -16.82 -31.19
N PHE A 169 -4.43 -18.08 -31.29
CA PHE A 169 -3.10 -18.46 -31.73
C PHE A 169 -3.19 -19.65 -32.67
N GLY A 170 -2.53 -19.56 -33.83
CA GLY A 170 -2.53 -20.62 -34.80
C GLY A 170 -1.18 -20.71 -35.51
N PHE A 171 -0.81 -21.91 -35.89
CA PHE A 171 0.39 -22.18 -36.64
C PHE A 171 0.15 -23.32 -37.65
N THR A 172 0.56 -23.08 -38.88
CA THR A 172 0.52 -24.08 -39.95
C THR A 172 1.68 -23.84 -40.92
N PRO A 173 2.12 -24.88 -41.66
CA PRO A 173 3.14 -24.70 -42.68
C PRO A 173 2.75 -23.68 -43.74
N GLN A 174 1.46 -23.59 -44.09
CA GLN A 174 0.96 -22.72 -45.15
C GLN A 174 0.89 -21.25 -44.75
N VAL A 175 0.51 -20.98 -43.54
CA VAL A 175 0.26 -19.61 -43.06
C VAL A 175 1.39 -19.08 -42.17
N GLY A 176 2.16 -19.98 -41.50
CA GLY A 176 3.15 -19.62 -40.51
C GLY A 176 2.52 -19.48 -39.14
N ILE A 177 3.21 -18.77 -38.22
CA ILE A 177 2.75 -18.47 -36.89
C ILE A 177 1.89 -17.20 -36.95
N ASN A 178 0.67 -17.29 -36.40
CA ASN A 178 -0.23 -16.16 -36.28
C ASN A 178 -0.88 -16.19 -34.91
N GLY A 179 -0.79 -15.09 -34.18
CA GLY A 179 -1.35 -14.96 -32.85
C GLY A 179 -1.85 -13.56 -32.57
N ARG A 180 -2.90 -13.50 -31.79
CA ARG A 180 -3.40 -12.25 -31.22
C ARG A 180 -3.89 -12.50 -29.78
N THR A 181 -3.47 -11.66 -28.86
CA THR A 181 -4.02 -11.62 -27.51
C THR A 181 -4.38 -10.20 -27.13
N ALA A 182 -5.42 -10.06 -26.31
CA ALA A 182 -5.82 -8.78 -25.75
C ALA A 182 -6.42 -8.99 -24.35
N VAL A 183 -6.10 -8.08 -23.45
CA VAL A 183 -6.71 -7.95 -22.12
C VAL A 183 -7.31 -6.56 -22.04
N HIS A 184 -8.57 -6.46 -21.64
CA HIS A 184 -9.24 -5.19 -21.46
C HIS A 184 -9.61 -4.95 -20.00
N GLY A 185 -9.45 -3.69 -19.55
CA GLY A 185 -9.85 -3.24 -18.22
C GLY A 185 -9.09 -3.92 -17.08
N LEU A 186 -7.78 -4.13 -17.26
CA LEU A 186 -6.93 -4.68 -16.20
C LEU A 186 -6.83 -3.69 -15.05
N ARG A 187 -7.10 -4.16 -13.84
CA ARG A 187 -6.90 -3.43 -12.58
C ARG A 187 -6.09 -4.29 -11.62
N MET A 188 -5.08 -3.69 -11.01
CA MET A 188 -4.19 -4.34 -10.05
C MET A 188 -3.79 -3.29 -9.01
N ASP A 189 -4.28 -3.43 -7.79
CA ASP A 189 -4.16 -2.41 -6.74
C ASP A 189 -4.62 -1.03 -7.24
N SER A 190 -3.70 -0.06 -7.27
CA SER A 190 -3.95 1.29 -7.78
C SER A 190 -3.76 1.44 -9.28
N LEU A 191 -3.26 0.42 -10.00
CA LEU A 191 -3.00 0.47 -11.43
C LEU A 191 -4.26 0.14 -12.24
N GLN A 192 -4.59 0.98 -13.24
CA GLN A 192 -5.68 0.72 -14.17
C GLN A 192 -5.23 0.88 -15.61
N LEU A 193 -5.29 -0.20 -16.40
CA LEU A 193 -4.96 -0.25 -17.82
C LEU A 193 -6.19 -0.62 -18.65
N ASP A 194 -6.48 0.16 -19.70
CA ASP A 194 -7.68 -0.08 -20.51
C ASP A 194 -7.50 -1.24 -21.48
N THR A 195 -6.37 -1.31 -22.18
CA THR A 195 -6.10 -2.37 -23.16
C THR A 195 -4.63 -2.73 -23.18
N ILE A 196 -4.33 -4.00 -23.03
CA ILE A 196 -3.03 -4.59 -23.31
C ILE A 196 -3.22 -5.55 -24.48
N PHE A 197 -2.38 -5.47 -25.49
CA PHE A 197 -2.48 -6.36 -26.64
C PHE A 197 -1.12 -6.86 -27.09
N PHE A 198 -1.13 -8.01 -27.76
CA PHE A 198 0.03 -8.56 -28.45
C PHE A 198 -0.43 -9.31 -29.71
N THR A 199 0.31 -9.13 -30.80
CA THR A 199 0.09 -9.81 -32.07
C THR A 199 1.40 -10.36 -32.62
N VAL A 200 1.35 -11.52 -33.23
CA VAL A 200 2.45 -12.11 -33.99
C VAL A 200 1.94 -12.57 -35.33
N LYS A 201 2.71 -12.31 -36.40
CA LYS A 201 2.38 -12.74 -37.75
C LYS A 201 3.66 -13.09 -38.51
N GLN A 202 3.76 -14.33 -38.96
CA GLN A 202 4.88 -14.82 -39.75
C GLN A 202 4.45 -15.02 -41.20
N ASP A 203 5.27 -14.56 -42.13
CA ASP A 203 5.21 -14.92 -43.53
C ASP A 203 6.49 -15.69 -43.96
N THR A 204 6.78 -15.83 -45.25
CA THR A 204 7.93 -16.59 -45.79
C THR A 204 9.27 -15.86 -45.60
N ALA A 205 9.26 -14.56 -45.37
CA ALA A 205 10.45 -13.72 -45.33
C ALA A 205 10.69 -13.07 -43.98
N ARG A 206 9.64 -13.00 -43.13
CA ARG A 206 9.71 -12.27 -41.87
C ARG A 206 8.66 -12.71 -40.87
N MET A 207 8.92 -12.36 -39.61
CA MET A 207 7.96 -12.42 -38.52
C MET A 207 7.77 -11.02 -37.92
N LYS A 208 6.53 -10.55 -37.91
CA LYS A 208 6.14 -9.28 -37.26
C LYS A 208 5.55 -9.54 -35.87
N LEU A 209 5.99 -8.76 -34.92
CA LEU A 209 5.53 -8.74 -33.54
C LEU A 209 5.02 -7.33 -33.27
N GLN A 210 3.89 -7.21 -32.60
CA GLN A 210 3.41 -5.94 -32.13
C GLN A 210 2.70 -6.15 -30.80
N GLY A 211 3.12 -5.42 -29.78
CA GLY A 211 2.48 -5.41 -28.48
C GLY A 211 2.33 -3.99 -27.94
N GLY A 212 1.50 -3.79 -26.94
CA GLY A 212 1.39 -2.47 -26.37
C GLY A 212 0.31 -2.34 -25.32
N VAL A 213 0.31 -1.15 -24.73
CA VAL A 213 -0.67 -0.69 -23.75
C VAL A 213 -1.31 0.58 -24.28
N ILE A 214 -2.63 0.63 -24.24
CA ILE A 214 -3.41 1.80 -24.66
C ILE A 214 -4.37 2.14 -23.54
N ASN A 215 -4.21 3.35 -22.99
CA ASN A 215 -5.18 3.97 -22.10
C ASN A 215 -5.91 5.08 -22.86
N GLY A 216 -7.21 4.93 -23.02
CA GLY A 216 -8.05 5.85 -23.77
C GLY A 216 -8.43 7.11 -22.98
N PRO A 217 -9.16 8.08 -23.62
CA PRO A 217 -9.55 9.34 -22.98
C PRO A 217 -10.44 9.19 -21.73
N LYS A 218 -11.04 8.02 -21.53
CA LYS A 218 -11.89 7.71 -20.37
C LYS A 218 -11.13 7.06 -19.20
N ASN A 219 -9.83 6.80 -19.38
CA ASN A 219 -9.01 6.27 -18.28
C ASN A 219 -8.89 7.34 -17.19
N PRO A 220 -9.23 7.00 -15.90
CA PRO A 220 -9.24 7.99 -14.82
C PRO A 220 -7.84 8.41 -14.35
N GLN A 221 -6.78 7.67 -14.73
CA GLN A 221 -5.43 7.91 -14.26
C GLN A 221 -4.57 8.60 -15.32
N PHE A 222 -4.33 7.93 -16.45
CA PHE A 222 -3.41 8.41 -17.47
C PHE A 222 -3.89 8.03 -18.86
N VAL A 223 -3.82 8.98 -19.79
CA VAL A 223 -4.11 8.76 -21.19
C VAL A 223 -2.80 8.65 -21.97
N PHE A 224 -2.52 7.50 -22.54
CA PHE A 224 -1.32 7.27 -23.33
C PHE A 224 -1.47 6.06 -24.27
N ARG A 225 -0.58 5.96 -25.23
CA ARG A 225 -0.35 4.77 -26.05
C ARG A 225 1.13 4.42 -26.04
N SER A 226 1.47 3.22 -25.60
CA SER A 226 2.81 2.66 -25.70
C SER A 226 2.77 1.42 -26.55
N THR A 227 3.58 1.35 -27.61
CA THR A 227 3.65 0.20 -28.53
C THR A 227 5.08 -0.27 -28.71
N LEU A 228 5.24 -1.58 -28.72
CA LEU A 228 6.46 -2.28 -29.08
C LEU A 228 6.23 -2.98 -30.44
N THR A 229 7.01 -2.65 -31.45
CA THR A 229 6.94 -3.28 -32.77
C THR A 229 8.25 -3.98 -33.06
N GLY A 230 8.18 -5.26 -33.41
CA GLY A 230 9.31 -6.07 -33.79
C GLY A 230 9.14 -6.63 -35.22
N GLU A 231 10.19 -6.65 -35.97
CA GLU A 231 10.24 -7.32 -37.27
C GLU A 231 11.53 -8.14 -37.35
N VAL A 232 11.39 -9.46 -37.50
CA VAL A 232 12.51 -10.37 -37.64
C VAL A 232 12.49 -10.90 -39.08
N ARG A 233 13.51 -10.55 -39.85
CA ARG A 233 13.73 -10.99 -41.22
C ARG A 233 14.80 -12.10 -41.27
N ASN A 234 15.11 -12.61 -42.42
CA ASN A 234 16.14 -13.65 -42.52
C ASN A 234 17.54 -13.14 -42.15
N GLU A 235 17.82 -11.88 -42.39
CA GLU A 235 19.17 -11.29 -42.26
C GLU A 235 19.26 -10.17 -41.25
N ASP A 236 18.15 -9.70 -40.70
CA ASP A 236 18.14 -8.65 -39.69
C ASP A 236 16.90 -8.75 -38.77
N ALA A 237 16.97 -8.09 -37.65
CA ALA A 237 15.87 -7.93 -36.73
C ALA A 237 15.77 -6.48 -36.25
N GLU A 238 14.55 -5.95 -36.24
CA GLU A 238 14.25 -4.63 -35.74
C GLU A 238 13.28 -4.72 -34.57
N LEU A 239 13.55 -3.89 -33.55
CA LEU A 239 12.65 -3.70 -32.40
C LEU A 239 12.52 -2.20 -32.14
N THR A 240 11.29 -1.69 -32.11
CA THR A 240 11.02 -0.26 -31.90
C THR A 240 9.97 -0.09 -30.81
N VAL A 241 10.19 0.84 -29.91
CA VAL A 241 9.25 1.31 -28.89
C VAL A 241 8.76 2.70 -29.28
N ASP A 242 7.46 2.90 -29.26
CA ASP A 242 6.79 4.18 -29.47
C ASP A 242 5.88 4.48 -28.25
N TYR A 243 6.04 5.65 -27.65
CA TYR A 243 5.19 6.16 -26.59
C TYR A 243 4.64 7.52 -26.97
N VAL A 244 3.33 7.65 -26.90
CA VAL A 244 2.62 8.92 -27.17
C VAL A 244 1.73 9.24 -25.97
N ASN A 245 1.88 10.46 -25.42
CA ASN A 245 1.08 10.90 -24.28
C ASN A 245 -0.35 11.30 -24.69
N GLY A 246 -1.20 11.62 -23.71
CA GLY A 246 -2.59 12.04 -23.93
C GLY A 246 -2.76 13.35 -24.72
N LYS A 247 -1.69 14.13 -24.88
CA LYS A 247 -1.67 15.37 -25.68
C LYS A 247 -1.28 15.10 -27.15
N GLY A 248 -1.00 13.85 -27.50
CA GLY A 248 -0.53 13.47 -28.84
C GLY A 248 0.95 13.75 -29.10
N GLN A 249 1.75 14.01 -28.06
CA GLN A 249 3.18 14.24 -28.19
C GLN A 249 3.93 12.91 -28.05
N THR A 250 4.90 12.68 -28.94
CA THR A 250 5.77 11.51 -28.88
C THR A 250 6.83 11.71 -27.79
N GLY A 251 6.76 10.89 -26.74
CA GLY A 251 7.72 10.93 -25.64
C GLY A 251 8.87 9.94 -25.83
N VAL A 252 8.63 8.82 -26.53
CA VAL A 252 9.66 7.85 -26.93
C VAL A 252 9.38 7.40 -28.35
N LEU A 253 10.40 7.44 -29.18
CA LEU A 253 10.48 6.73 -30.45
C LEU A 253 11.92 6.24 -30.60
N PHE A 254 12.14 5.00 -30.17
CA PHE A 254 13.47 4.43 -30.07
C PHE A 254 13.44 2.95 -30.39
N GLY A 255 14.48 2.46 -31.04
CA GLY A 255 14.58 1.06 -31.36
C GLY A 255 16.01 0.63 -31.69
N ILE A 256 16.15 -0.65 -32.00
CA ILE A 256 17.40 -1.31 -32.33
C ILE A 256 17.20 -2.13 -33.60
N ASN A 257 18.10 -1.98 -34.55
CA ASN A 257 18.26 -2.90 -35.69
C ASN A 257 19.49 -3.78 -35.42
N ALA A 258 19.29 -5.09 -35.50
CA ALA A 258 20.34 -6.08 -35.28
C ALA A 258 20.62 -6.84 -36.58
N ARG A 259 21.86 -6.86 -37.05
CA ARG A 259 22.30 -7.57 -38.24
C ARG A 259 23.48 -8.49 -37.95
N PRO A 260 23.39 -9.77 -38.28
CA PRO A 260 24.56 -10.66 -38.24
C PRO A 260 25.61 -10.26 -39.29
N LEU A 261 26.86 -10.29 -38.90
CA LEU A 261 28.00 -10.08 -39.79
C LEU A 261 28.76 -11.39 -39.94
N THR A 262 29.05 -11.77 -41.17
CA THR A 262 29.89 -12.93 -41.55
C THR A 262 31.32 -12.50 -41.83
N GLU A 263 32.26 -13.45 -41.85
CA GLU A 263 33.66 -13.19 -42.20
C GLU A 263 33.77 -12.50 -43.58
N GLY A 264 34.36 -11.32 -43.61
CA GLY A 264 34.51 -10.51 -44.84
C GLY A 264 34.43 -9.02 -44.64
N HIS A 265 33.88 -8.56 -43.53
CA HIS A 265 33.74 -7.14 -43.21
C HIS A 265 34.79 -6.58 -42.25
N GLY A 266 35.93 -7.27 -42.11
CA GLY A 266 37.09 -6.80 -41.29
C GLY A 266 36.94 -6.89 -39.79
N ARG A 267 35.79 -7.30 -39.27
CA ARG A 267 35.48 -7.42 -37.85
C ARG A 267 35.21 -8.85 -37.35
N GLY A 268 35.22 -9.85 -38.29
CA GLY A 268 34.91 -11.25 -37.96
C GLY A 268 33.43 -11.54 -37.77
N ASN A 269 33.07 -12.69 -37.21
CA ASN A 269 31.69 -13.14 -36.99
C ASN A 269 31.08 -12.48 -35.77
N GLY A 270 29.92 -11.83 -35.93
CA GLY A 270 29.26 -11.15 -34.82
C GLY A 270 27.86 -10.62 -35.16
N VAL A 271 27.31 -9.76 -34.35
CA VAL A 271 26.07 -9.02 -34.57
C VAL A 271 26.34 -7.52 -34.46
N LEU A 272 25.96 -6.78 -35.48
CA LEU A 272 25.96 -5.32 -35.48
C LEU A 272 24.59 -4.80 -35.05
N LEU A 273 24.58 -3.96 -34.02
CA LEU A 273 23.39 -3.24 -33.55
C LEU A 273 23.50 -1.77 -33.94
N ASN A 274 22.43 -1.21 -34.47
CA ASN A 274 22.28 0.23 -34.71
C ASN A 274 21.00 0.72 -34.04
N LEU A 275 21.05 1.91 -33.46
CA LEU A 275 19.85 2.56 -32.93
C LEU A 275 19.03 3.13 -34.08
N ILE A 276 17.71 3.03 -33.99
CA ILE A 276 16.74 3.51 -34.98
C ILE A 276 15.60 4.31 -34.31
N PRO A 277 14.98 5.26 -35.00
CA PRO A 277 15.34 5.85 -36.30
C PRO A 277 16.64 6.64 -36.25
N ALA A 278 17.05 7.26 -37.36
CA ALA A 278 18.24 8.12 -37.39
C ALA A 278 18.18 9.32 -36.43
N GLU A 279 16.98 9.73 -36.05
CA GLU A 279 16.71 10.74 -35.05
C GLU A 279 15.76 10.16 -34.00
N PRO A 280 16.26 9.42 -33.02
CA PRO A 280 15.43 8.85 -31.96
C PRO A 280 14.86 9.92 -31.03
N ILE A 281 13.70 9.63 -30.42
CA ILE A 281 13.10 10.48 -29.38
C ILE A 281 13.13 9.73 -28.07
N ILE A 282 13.69 10.34 -27.02
CA ILE A 282 13.73 9.80 -25.67
C ILE A 282 13.36 10.92 -24.70
N ALA A 283 12.42 10.67 -23.78
CA ALA A 283 11.92 11.66 -22.85
C ALA A 283 11.52 12.98 -23.51
N PHE A 284 10.74 12.90 -24.61
CA PHE A 284 10.29 14.03 -25.45
C PHE A 284 11.40 14.80 -26.16
N ARG A 285 12.67 14.33 -26.09
CA ARG A 285 13.82 14.97 -26.72
C ARG A 285 14.22 14.24 -27.98
N LYS A 286 14.46 14.97 -29.05
CA LYS A 286 14.98 14.47 -30.31
C LYS A 286 16.49 14.47 -30.23
N PHE A 287 17.11 13.33 -30.61
CA PHE A 287 18.55 13.18 -30.61
C PHE A 287 19.10 13.12 -32.03
N HIS A 288 20.33 13.57 -32.15
CA HIS A 288 21.14 13.49 -33.37
C HIS A 288 22.40 12.72 -33.06
N PHE A 289 22.79 11.82 -33.96
CA PHE A 289 24.06 11.09 -33.82
C PHE A 289 25.20 11.91 -34.42
N ALA A 290 26.36 11.89 -33.75
CA ALA A 290 27.61 12.33 -34.35
C ALA A 290 28.01 11.40 -35.51
N ASP A 291 28.79 11.89 -36.47
CA ASP A 291 29.17 11.15 -37.67
C ASP A 291 29.80 9.78 -37.34
N ASN A 292 29.25 8.70 -37.94
CA ASN A 292 29.70 7.31 -37.75
C ASN A 292 29.65 6.80 -36.28
N SER A 293 28.82 7.36 -35.45
CA SER A 293 28.72 7.06 -34.03
C SER A 293 27.43 6.34 -33.60
N ASN A 294 26.85 5.51 -34.44
CA ASN A 294 25.64 4.77 -34.12
C ASN A 294 25.82 3.28 -34.39
N TRP A 295 26.62 2.62 -33.53
CA TRP A 295 26.78 1.19 -33.64
C TRP A 295 27.30 0.54 -32.36
N ILE A 296 26.83 -0.72 -32.11
CA ILE A 296 27.38 -1.64 -31.13
C ILE A 296 27.67 -2.95 -31.87
N TYR A 297 28.84 -3.49 -31.72
CA TYR A 297 29.28 -4.73 -32.33
C TYR A 297 29.50 -5.83 -31.28
N LEU A 298 28.70 -6.87 -31.31
CA LEU A 298 28.78 -8.05 -30.45
C LEU A 298 29.52 -9.15 -31.20
N HIS A 299 30.77 -9.38 -30.84
CA HIS A 299 31.59 -10.43 -31.46
C HIS A 299 31.23 -11.82 -30.91
N LYS A 300 31.43 -12.88 -31.68
CA LYS A 300 31.15 -14.28 -31.29
C LYS A 300 31.95 -14.75 -30.06
N ASN A 301 33.11 -14.19 -29.81
CA ASN A 301 33.95 -14.48 -28.64
C ASN A 301 33.60 -13.65 -27.39
N MET A 302 32.42 -13.11 -27.31
CA MET A 302 31.91 -12.26 -26.22
C MET A 302 32.51 -10.85 -26.14
N ARG A 303 33.36 -10.45 -27.09
CA ARG A 303 33.84 -9.06 -27.15
C ARG A 303 32.72 -8.12 -27.61
N VAL A 304 32.62 -6.99 -26.93
CA VAL A 304 31.67 -5.92 -27.28
C VAL A 304 32.45 -4.65 -27.59
N TYR A 305 32.15 -4.09 -28.73
CA TYR A 305 32.65 -2.78 -29.14
C TYR A 305 31.45 -1.87 -29.37
N ALA A 306 31.48 -0.67 -28.83
CA ALA A 306 30.42 0.31 -28.96
C ALA A 306 30.95 1.66 -29.41
N ASN A 307 30.19 2.39 -30.18
CA ASN A 307 30.41 3.78 -30.50
C ASN A 307 29.04 4.44 -30.77
N ILE A 308 28.39 4.80 -29.68
CA ILE A 308 27.16 5.61 -29.68
C ILE A 308 27.53 6.98 -29.15
N ASP A 309 27.22 8.02 -29.89
CA ASP A 309 27.37 9.42 -29.47
C ASP A 309 26.17 10.19 -30.02
N MET A 310 25.28 10.58 -29.15
CA MET A 310 24.06 11.29 -29.51
C MET A 310 23.76 12.42 -28.52
N ASP A 311 23.42 13.56 -29.09
CA ASP A 311 23.09 14.77 -28.37
C ASP A 311 21.70 15.27 -28.77
N SER A 312 21.00 15.93 -27.86
CA SER A 312 19.80 16.70 -28.13
C SER A 312 20.11 18.21 -28.23
N ASP A 313 19.20 18.97 -28.83
CA ASP A 313 19.37 20.42 -29.03
C ASP A 313 19.52 21.22 -27.71
N ASP A 314 19.06 20.68 -26.61
CA ASP A 314 19.12 21.32 -25.26
C ASP A 314 20.29 20.82 -24.39
N GLY A 315 21.19 20.00 -24.97
CA GLY A 315 22.43 19.57 -24.33
C GLY A 315 22.30 18.32 -23.46
N LEU A 316 21.17 17.56 -23.55
CA LEU A 316 21.12 16.20 -23.05
C LEU A 316 21.98 15.33 -23.98
N CYS A 317 22.97 14.64 -23.44
CA CYS A 317 23.82 13.76 -24.21
C CYS A 317 23.84 12.33 -23.67
N PHE A 318 23.97 11.38 -24.58
CA PHE A 318 24.26 9.98 -24.25
C PHE A 318 25.42 9.49 -25.10
N ARG A 319 26.44 9.03 -24.43
CA ARG A 319 27.64 8.44 -25.04
C ARG A 319 27.87 7.04 -24.52
N MET A 320 28.22 6.13 -25.41
CA MET A 320 28.63 4.76 -25.09
C MET A 320 29.78 4.41 -26.02
N GLN A 321 31.00 4.37 -25.52
CA GLN A 321 32.19 4.21 -26.34
C GLN A 321 33.13 3.15 -25.78
N SER A 322 33.62 2.28 -26.64
CA SER A 322 34.69 1.33 -26.29
C SER A 322 36.04 1.96 -26.47
N ASP A 323 36.97 1.64 -25.56
CA ASP A 323 38.39 1.98 -25.75
C ASP A 323 38.95 1.20 -26.94
N LYS A 324 39.35 1.94 -27.99
CA LYS A 324 39.89 1.38 -29.22
C LYS A 324 41.32 0.83 -29.07
N ASN A 325 42.05 1.25 -28.01
CA ASN A 325 43.42 0.85 -27.75
C ASN A 325 43.50 -0.40 -26.87
N ASP A 326 42.42 -0.77 -26.21
CA ASP A 326 42.38 -1.96 -25.38
C ASP A 326 42.13 -3.21 -26.23
N THR A 327 43.13 -4.02 -26.35
CA THR A 327 43.07 -5.30 -27.10
C THR A 327 43.04 -6.52 -26.18
N LEU A 328 43.18 -6.31 -24.86
CA LEU A 328 43.24 -7.37 -23.86
C LEU A 328 41.89 -7.69 -23.26
N SER A 329 41.09 -6.69 -23.03
CA SER A 329 39.76 -6.85 -22.45
C SER A 329 38.74 -7.43 -23.43
N LEU A 330 37.80 -8.20 -22.94
CA LEU A 330 36.61 -8.61 -23.70
C LEU A 330 35.70 -7.44 -23.93
N GLN A 331 35.59 -6.56 -22.94
CA GLN A 331 34.78 -5.36 -22.94
C GLN A 331 35.52 -4.25 -22.18
N ASN A 332 35.58 -3.06 -22.73
CA ASN A 332 36.06 -1.85 -22.10
C ASN A 332 35.21 -0.71 -22.66
N ILE A 333 34.18 -0.36 -21.88
CA ILE A 333 33.09 0.51 -22.34
C ILE A 333 32.92 1.64 -21.33
N ASN A 334 32.97 2.86 -21.82
CA ASN A 334 32.56 4.06 -21.07
C ASN A 334 31.14 4.43 -21.50
N VAL A 335 30.28 4.70 -20.53
CA VAL A 335 28.90 5.17 -20.73
C VAL A 335 28.74 6.49 -19.99
N GLU A 336 28.29 7.52 -20.67
CA GLU A 336 28.00 8.84 -20.12
C GLU A 336 26.56 9.22 -20.48
N LEU A 337 25.81 9.69 -19.50
CA LEU A 337 24.50 10.31 -19.66
C LEU A 337 24.50 11.63 -18.90
N SER A 338 24.28 12.74 -19.58
CA SER A 338 24.31 14.03 -18.93
C SER A 338 23.02 14.81 -19.13
N ARG A 339 22.59 15.49 -18.06
CA ARG A 339 21.49 16.49 -18.10
C ARG A 339 20.12 15.91 -18.46
N LEU A 340 19.84 14.65 -18.09
CA LEU A 340 18.50 14.05 -18.24
C LEU A 340 17.53 14.67 -17.23
N ARG A 341 16.45 15.25 -17.72
CA ARG A 341 15.38 15.79 -16.87
C ARG A 341 14.47 14.66 -16.41
N LEU A 342 14.41 14.44 -15.10
CA LEU A 342 13.62 13.36 -14.50
C LEU A 342 12.11 13.55 -14.64
N ASP A 343 11.62 14.80 -14.66
CA ASP A 343 10.21 15.12 -14.90
C ASP A 343 9.74 14.65 -16.29
N GLU A 344 10.55 14.76 -17.30
CA GLU A 344 10.26 14.28 -18.66
C GLU A 344 10.32 12.76 -18.76
N LEU A 345 11.28 12.15 -18.05
CA LEU A 345 11.36 10.68 -17.95
C LEU A 345 10.13 10.09 -17.24
N THR A 346 9.71 10.69 -16.13
CA THR A 346 8.53 10.20 -15.39
C THR A 346 7.22 10.46 -16.13
N GLU A 347 7.17 11.43 -17.05
CA GLU A 347 6.00 11.64 -17.92
C GLU A 347 5.83 10.49 -18.95
N VAL A 348 6.91 9.85 -19.41
CA VAL A 348 6.84 8.65 -20.29
C VAL A 348 6.64 7.35 -19.49
N LEU A 349 6.75 7.41 -18.16
CA LEU A 349 6.53 6.30 -17.23
C LEU A 349 5.43 6.68 -16.21
N PRO A 350 4.18 6.85 -16.65
CA PRO A 350 3.15 7.56 -15.88
C PRO A 350 2.77 6.92 -14.54
N TYR A 351 3.10 5.64 -14.32
CA TYR A 351 2.84 4.94 -13.05
C TYR A 351 4.01 4.97 -12.07
N MET A 352 5.12 5.62 -12.43
CA MET A 352 6.21 5.90 -11.49
C MET A 352 5.89 7.13 -10.64
N PRO A 353 6.42 7.23 -9.42
CA PRO A 353 6.35 8.46 -8.64
C PRO A 353 6.90 9.64 -9.43
N ARG A 354 6.32 10.81 -9.24
CA ARG A 354 6.80 12.02 -9.91
C ARG A 354 8.15 12.43 -9.35
N LEU A 355 9.17 12.33 -10.19
CA LEU A 355 10.51 12.82 -9.89
C LEU A 355 10.77 14.08 -10.70
N THR A 356 11.45 15.06 -10.13
CA THR A 356 12.06 16.16 -10.86
C THR A 356 13.51 16.29 -10.46
N GLY A 357 14.31 16.91 -11.30
CA GLY A 357 15.74 17.08 -11.10
C GLY A 357 16.50 16.83 -12.38
N LEU A 358 17.78 17.14 -12.36
CA LEU A 358 18.69 16.96 -13.49
C LEU A 358 19.64 15.81 -13.18
N PHE A 359 19.42 14.68 -13.83
CA PHE A 359 20.20 13.47 -13.65
C PHE A 359 21.39 13.43 -14.61
N SER A 360 22.56 13.09 -14.09
CA SER A 360 23.78 12.81 -14.87
C SER A 360 24.45 11.56 -14.29
N ALA A 361 25.02 10.73 -15.15
CA ALA A 361 25.72 9.53 -14.74
C ALA A 361 26.87 9.23 -15.70
N GLU A 362 27.96 8.71 -15.15
CA GLU A 362 29.10 8.18 -15.90
C GLU A 362 29.43 6.79 -15.34
N ALA A 363 29.74 5.84 -16.23
CA ALA A 363 30.17 4.50 -15.83
C ALA A 363 31.23 3.98 -16.77
N ASN A 364 32.25 3.36 -16.21
CA ASN A 364 33.27 2.61 -16.93
C ASN A 364 33.18 1.12 -16.56
N TYR A 365 33.08 0.28 -17.57
CA TYR A 365 32.93 -1.17 -17.43
C TYR A 365 34.05 -1.87 -18.18
N ILE A 366 34.89 -2.59 -17.45
CA ILE A 366 36.01 -3.35 -18.01
C ILE A 366 35.89 -4.82 -17.61
N GLN A 367 35.77 -5.70 -18.59
CA GLN A 367 35.70 -7.14 -18.38
C GLN A 367 36.85 -7.83 -19.16
N THR A 368 37.63 -8.61 -18.46
CA THR A 368 38.62 -9.52 -19.04
C THR A 368 38.08 -10.96 -18.99
N ALA A 369 38.85 -11.93 -19.44
CA ALA A 369 38.50 -13.35 -19.33
C ALA A 369 38.37 -13.84 -17.87
N THR A 370 39.02 -13.15 -16.91
CA THR A 370 39.16 -13.59 -15.52
C THR A 370 38.72 -12.55 -14.48
N SER A 371 38.47 -11.32 -14.89
CA SER A 371 38.18 -10.23 -13.96
C SER A 371 37.17 -9.26 -14.50
N LEU A 372 36.46 -8.60 -13.57
CA LEU A 372 35.48 -7.55 -13.81
C LEU A 372 35.88 -6.32 -12.98
N GLN A 373 35.93 -5.16 -13.63
CA GLN A 373 36.08 -3.85 -13.00
C GLN A 373 34.93 -2.95 -13.46
N VAL A 374 34.29 -2.26 -12.51
CA VAL A 374 33.25 -1.28 -12.77
C VAL A 374 33.53 -0.04 -11.93
N SER A 375 33.42 1.12 -12.54
CA SER A 375 33.36 2.40 -11.84
C SER A 375 32.16 3.16 -12.35
N ALA A 376 31.31 3.66 -11.44
CA ALA A 376 30.11 4.39 -11.81
C ALA A 376 29.89 5.55 -10.84
N GLU A 377 29.45 6.66 -11.38
CA GLU A 377 29.04 7.84 -10.64
C GLU A 377 27.71 8.34 -11.21
N ALA A 378 26.79 8.76 -10.32
CA ALA A 378 25.50 9.28 -10.70
C ALA A 378 25.10 10.44 -9.77
N ASN A 379 24.60 11.53 -10.35
CA ASN A 379 24.21 12.73 -9.62
C ASN A 379 22.82 13.19 -10.04
N VAL A 380 22.05 13.70 -9.10
CA VAL A 380 20.76 14.36 -9.35
C VAL A 380 20.76 15.72 -8.66
N GLU A 381 20.73 16.76 -9.46
CA GLU A 381 20.59 18.13 -8.95
C GLU A 381 19.11 18.44 -8.72
N LYS A 382 18.80 19.07 -7.58
CA LYS A 382 17.45 19.53 -7.18
C LYS A 382 16.39 18.45 -7.29
N LEU A 383 16.74 17.25 -6.76
CA LEU A 383 15.79 16.15 -6.74
C LEU A 383 14.56 16.50 -5.92
N THR A 384 13.39 16.29 -6.50
CA THR A 384 12.12 16.23 -5.74
C THR A 384 11.45 14.86 -5.96
N TYR A 385 10.78 14.38 -4.92
CA TYR A 385 9.95 13.18 -4.96
C TYR A 385 8.51 13.58 -4.61
N GLU A 386 7.53 13.29 -5.49
CA GLU A 386 6.12 13.66 -5.30
C GLU A 386 5.94 15.15 -4.89
N ARG A 387 6.71 16.05 -5.53
CA ARG A 387 6.78 17.50 -5.25
C ARG A 387 7.44 17.89 -3.93
N GLN A 388 7.97 16.93 -3.14
CA GLN A 388 8.71 17.21 -1.92
C GLN A 388 10.20 17.32 -2.25
N PRO A 389 10.91 18.35 -1.76
CA PRO A 389 12.34 18.50 -2.03
C PRO A 389 13.13 17.42 -1.28
N VAL A 390 14.03 16.77 -2.00
CA VAL A 390 15.03 15.86 -1.43
C VAL A 390 16.36 16.59 -1.27
N GLY A 391 16.83 17.31 -2.31
CA GLY A 391 18.11 18.01 -2.37
C GLY A 391 18.96 17.53 -3.54
N ASP A 392 20.24 17.93 -3.52
CA ASP A 392 21.23 17.44 -4.49
C ASP A 392 21.83 16.15 -3.94
N ILE A 393 21.75 15.07 -4.70
CA ILE A 393 22.27 13.76 -4.28
C ILE A 393 23.28 13.22 -5.30
N GLY A 394 24.31 12.54 -4.82
CA GLY A 394 25.26 11.82 -5.64
C GLY A 394 25.58 10.44 -5.07
N LEU A 395 25.91 9.52 -5.94
CA LEU A 395 26.30 8.16 -5.62
C LEU A 395 27.48 7.76 -6.50
N GLY A 396 28.58 7.35 -5.89
CA GLY A 396 29.71 6.72 -6.58
C GLY A 396 29.93 5.29 -6.11
N ALA A 397 30.30 4.42 -7.04
CA ALA A 397 30.63 3.04 -6.75
C ALA A 397 31.79 2.56 -7.64
N THR A 398 32.77 1.90 -7.04
CA THR A 398 33.91 1.31 -7.74
C THR A 398 34.06 -0.14 -7.31
N TRP A 399 34.08 -1.05 -8.27
CA TRP A 399 34.32 -2.47 -8.08
C TRP A 399 35.63 -2.84 -8.79
N LEU A 400 36.61 -3.29 -8.03
CA LEU A 400 37.97 -3.61 -8.54
C LEU A 400 38.33 -5.06 -8.25
N PRO A 401 38.92 -5.78 -9.22
CA PRO A 401 39.48 -7.09 -8.96
C PRO A 401 40.79 -6.95 -8.16
N GLY A 402 40.98 -7.83 -7.20
CA GLY A 402 42.22 -7.99 -6.45
C GLY A 402 42.89 -9.34 -6.72
N ASP A 403 43.87 -9.67 -5.90
CA ASP A 403 44.59 -10.94 -5.98
C ASP A 403 43.72 -12.10 -5.41
N LYS A 404 43.89 -13.32 -5.91
CA LYS A 404 43.37 -14.58 -5.33
C LYS A 404 41.84 -14.60 -5.14
N ASN A 405 41.08 -14.22 -6.15
CA ASN A 405 39.61 -14.14 -6.07
C ASN A 405 39.08 -13.15 -5.01
N THR A 406 39.79 -12.07 -4.83
CA THR A 406 39.39 -10.95 -4.00
C THR A 406 38.82 -9.84 -4.88
N HIS A 407 37.77 -9.16 -4.42
CA HIS A 407 37.22 -7.97 -5.06
C HIS A 407 37.09 -6.86 -4.03
N TYR A 408 37.37 -5.65 -4.45
CA TYR A 408 37.23 -4.45 -3.64
C TYR A 408 36.02 -3.65 -4.12
N LEU A 409 35.22 -3.20 -3.20
CA LEU A 409 34.08 -2.31 -3.42
C LEU A 409 34.33 -1.02 -2.63
N ASN A 410 34.31 0.12 -3.32
CA ASN A 410 34.28 1.42 -2.67
C ASN A 410 33.01 2.14 -3.12
N THR A 411 32.25 2.66 -2.21
CA THR A 411 31.07 3.44 -2.51
C THR A 411 31.02 4.70 -1.64
N TYR A 412 30.47 5.76 -2.19
CA TYR A 412 30.19 6.98 -1.45
C TYR A 412 28.79 7.52 -1.83
N PHE A 413 28.20 8.23 -0.91
CA PHE A 413 26.96 8.95 -1.12
C PHE A 413 27.14 10.41 -0.71
N THR A 414 26.76 11.34 -1.58
CA THR A 414 26.83 12.78 -1.32
C THR A 414 25.44 13.39 -1.18
N TYR A 415 25.36 14.39 -0.35
CA TYR A 415 24.18 15.23 -0.18
C TYR A 415 24.60 16.72 -0.17
N ASP A 416 23.96 17.53 -1.01
CA ASP A 416 24.32 18.95 -1.22
C ASP A 416 25.84 19.13 -1.51
N ASN A 417 26.44 18.19 -2.28
CA ASN A 417 27.87 18.10 -2.64
C ASN A 417 28.83 17.76 -1.48
N GLU A 418 28.34 17.39 -0.32
CA GLU A 418 29.13 16.88 0.80
C GLU A 418 29.02 15.36 0.86
N GLU A 419 30.13 14.66 1.13
CA GLU A 419 30.12 13.23 1.31
C GLU A 419 29.61 12.89 2.71
N VAL A 420 28.44 12.26 2.77
CA VAL A 420 27.72 11.96 4.02
C VAL A 420 27.73 10.47 4.37
N MET A 421 28.11 9.60 3.44
CA MET A 421 28.30 8.17 3.68
C MET A 421 29.38 7.61 2.76
N THR A 422 30.25 6.77 3.33
CA THR A 422 31.17 5.91 2.60
C THR A 422 31.00 4.46 2.99
N ALA A 423 31.31 3.54 2.06
CA ALA A 423 31.42 2.13 2.38
C ALA A 423 32.54 1.49 1.57
N ASP A 424 33.49 0.91 2.29
CA ASP A 424 34.62 0.18 1.74
C ASP A 424 34.42 -1.31 1.99
N GLY A 425 34.43 -2.10 0.93
CA GLY A 425 34.14 -3.53 0.98
C GLY A 425 35.23 -4.39 0.35
N ILE A 426 35.40 -5.57 0.93
CA ILE A 426 36.26 -6.63 0.40
C ILE A 426 35.41 -7.90 0.30
N LEU A 427 35.27 -8.41 -0.90
CA LEU A 427 34.65 -9.72 -1.16
C LEU A 427 35.74 -10.71 -1.52
N THR A 428 35.85 -11.81 -0.79
CA THR A 428 36.85 -12.86 -1.04
C THR A 428 36.18 -14.21 -1.22
N GLN A 429 36.47 -14.88 -2.33
CA GLN A 429 36.03 -16.26 -2.53
C GLN A 429 37.13 -17.24 -2.09
N LYS A 430 36.89 -17.99 -1.01
CA LYS A 430 37.82 -18.96 -0.46
C LYS A 430 37.12 -20.32 -0.30
N ASN A 431 37.71 -21.36 -0.94
CA ASN A 431 37.17 -22.74 -0.88
C ASN A 431 35.71 -22.86 -1.28
N GLY A 432 35.27 -22.10 -2.28
CA GLY A 432 33.85 -22.10 -2.74
C GLY A 432 32.87 -21.40 -1.81
N LYS A 433 33.35 -20.65 -0.81
CA LYS A 433 32.53 -19.79 0.05
C LYS A 433 32.92 -18.34 -0.15
N ASP A 434 31.92 -17.49 -0.30
CA ASP A 434 32.12 -16.05 -0.39
C ASP A 434 32.08 -15.44 1.01
N THR A 435 33.11 -14.66 1.32
CA THR A 435 33.24 -13.89 2.56
C THR A 435 33.25 -12.41 2.24
N LEU A 436 32.57 -11.64 3.06
CA LEU A 436 32.39 -10.20 2.94
C LEU A 436 33.03 -9.50 4.14
N GLU A 437 33.68 -8.37 3.88
CA GLU A 437 34.11 -7.40 4.90
C GLU A 437 33.76 -6.02 4.35
N VAL A 438 32.84 -5.29 5.01
CA VAL A 438 32.42 -3.94 4.62
C VAL A 438 32.50 -3.02 5.82
N SER A 439 33.18 -1.91 5.67
CA SER A 439 33.23 -0.80 6.63
C SER A 439 32.42 0.37 6.07
N THR A 440 31.33 0.71 6.73
CA THR A 440 30.50 1.87 6.36
C THR A 440 30.72 2.97 7.41
N ARG A 441 30.85 4.22 6.95
CA ARG A 441 30.92 5.42 7.79
C ARG A 441 29.82 6.39 7.39
N PHE A 442 29.17 6.95 8.37
CA PHE A 442 28.20 8.04 8.25
C PHE A 442 28.81 9.29 8.87
N GLU A 443 28.84 10.38 8.11
CA GLU A 443 29.32 11.69 8.54
C GLU A 443 28.25 12.74 8.21
N HIS A 444 27.52 13.17 9.25
CA HIS A 444 26.40 14.14 9.12
C HIS A 444 25.36 13.72 8.07
N PHE A 445 25.01 12.42 8.05
CA PHE A 445 24.00 11.92 7.11
C PHE A 445 22.62 12.50 7.44
N PRO A 446 22.02 13.37 6.58
CA PRO A 446 20.91 14.20 6.95
C PRO A 446 19.56 13.45 6.90
N LEU A 447 18.92 13.27 8.05
CA LEU A 447 17.61 12.61 8.15
C LEU A 447 16.49 13.42 7.48
N LYS A 448 16.68 14.72 7.23
CA LYS A 448 15.70 15.55 6.51
C LYS A 448 15.34 15.01 5.12
N MET A 449 16.25 14.26 4.47
CA MET A 449 15.98 13.61 3.18
C MET A 449 14.79 12.65 3.24
N ALA A 450 14.63 11.94 4.37
CA ALA A 450 13.55 10.97 4.55
C ALA A 450 12.15 11.63 4.49
N ASN A 451 12.05 12.93 4.78
CA ASN A 451 10.78 13.65 4.81
C ASN A 451 10.04 13.65 3.46
N ALA A 452 10.79 13.60 2.36
CA ALA A 452 10.21 13.56 1.03
C ALA A 452 9.42 12.27 0.74
N PHE A 453 9.75 11.17 1.43
CA PHE A 453 9.18 9.85 1.23
C PHE A 453 8.06 9.51 2.22
N ILE A 454 7.75 10.43 3.17
CA ILE A 454 6.71 10.22 4.18
C ILE A 454 5.36 10.66 3.63
N PRO A 455 4.37 9.75 3.53
CA PRO A 455 3.03 10.09 3.07
C PRO A 455 2.42 11.20 3.92
N ASP A 456 1.77 12.18 3.26
CA ASP A 456 1.08 13.31 3.88
C ASP A 456 1.92 14.11 4.87
N GLN A 457 3.23 13.91 4.89
CA GLN A 457 4.16 14.54 5.83
C GLN A 457 3.70 14.42 7.29
N THR A 458 3.16 13.27 7.65
CA THR A 458 2.64 13.01 9.01
C THR A 458 3.67 13.24 10.10
N VAL A 459 4.95 12.97 9.77
CA VAL A 459 6.11 13.28 10.61
C VAL A 459 7.18 14.02 9.80
N ALA A 460 8.02 14.78 10.47
CA ALA A 460 9.18 15.45 9.89
C ALA A 460 10.42 15.23 10.74
N PHE A 461 11.46 14.69 10.13
CA PHE A 461 12.77 14.47 10.74
C PHE A 461 13.69 15.68 10.55
N THR A 462 14.52 15.93 11.55
CA THR A 462 15.67 16.86 11.47
C THR A 462 16.86 16.25 12.18
N GLY A 463 18.05 16.81 11.98
CA GLY A 463 19.30 16.28 12.53
C GLY A 463 19.94 15.23 11.63
N ASP A 464 21.07 14.72 12.09
CA ASP A 464 21.97 13.93 11.27
C ASP A 464 22.29 12.57 11.93
N ILE A 465 22.73 11.61 11.14
CA ILE A 465 23.27 10.34 11.62
C ILE A 465 24.79 10.35 11.43
N ASP A 466 25.51 10.07 12.52
CA ASP A 466 26.94 9.83 12.52
C ASP A 466 27.26 8.41 13.00
N GLY A 467 28.49 7.95 12.72
CA GLY A 467 28.93 6.65 13.21
C GLY A 467 29.44 5.72 12.14
N GLY A 468 29.51 4.44 12.47
CA GLY A 468 30.02 3.45 11.53
C GLY A 468 29.48 2.05 11.77
N LEU A 469 29.46 1.28 10.70
CA LEU A 469 29.01 -0.10 10.70
C LEU A 469 30.05 -0.98 10.00
N TYR A 470 30.51 -2.03 10.67
CA TYR A 470 31.37 -3.04 10.11
C TYR A 470 30.62 -4.35 9.96
N ILE A 471 30.51 -4.83 8.72
CA ILE A 471 29.82 -6.06 8.34
C ILE A 471 30.87 -7.04 7.83
N TYR A 472 30.92 -8.27 8.37
CA TYR A 472 31.92 -9.25 7.99
C TYR A 472 31.41 -10.68 8.09
N GLY A 473 32.14 -11.61 7.43
CA GLY A 473 31.87 -13.05 7.49
C GLY A 473 31.28 -13.62 6.21
N SER A 474 30.52 -14.70 6.30
CA SER A 474 29.91 -15.32 5.14
C SER A 474 28.72 -14.51 4.63
N LEU A 475 28.53 -14.42 3.32
CA LEU A 475 27.36 -13.78 2.72
C LEU A 475 26.03 -14.35 3.22
N ASP A 476 25.99 -15.66 3.53
CA ASP A 476 24.77 -16.31 4.05
C ASP A 476 24.46 -15.89 5.49
N LYS A 477 25.47 -15.54 6.28
CA LYS A 477 25.34 -15.17 7.70
C LYS A 477 26.35 -14.09 8.08
N PRO A 478 26.15 -12.87 7.61
CA PRO A 478 27.04 -11.76 7.94
C PRO A 478 26.92 -11.41 9.42
N GLN A 479 28.03 -10.99 10.00
CA GLN A 479 28.08 -10.40 11.34
C GLN A 479 28.24 -8.89 11.24
N MET A 480 27.60 -8.17 12.14
CA MET A 480 27.63 -6.71 12.16
C MET A 480 28.03 -6.21 13.54
N HIS A 481 28.89 -5.20 13.57
CA HIS A 481 29.13 -4.39 14.75
C HIS A 481 29.42 -2.94 14.37
N GLY A 482 29.22 -2.04 15.30
CA GLY A 482 29.40 -0.61 15.10
C GLY A 482 28.63 0.22 16.11
N ASP A 483 28.55 1.48 15.81
CA ASP A 483 27.77 2.44 16.59
C ASP A 483 27.11 3.47 15.68
N ILE A 484 25.95 3.92 16.08
CA ILE A 484 25.17 4.97 15.41
C ILE A 484 24.85 6.05 16.42
N VAL A 485 25.15 7.28 16.09
CA VAL A 485 24.84 8.48 16.87
C VAL A 485 23.76 9.25 16.13
N LEU A 486 22.71 9.63 16.86
CA LEU A 486 21.64 10.50 16.35
C LEU A 486 21.98 11.94 16.74
N ASP A 487 22.79 12.64 15.94
CA ASP A 487 23.20 14.00 16.29
C ASP A 487 22.06 14.98 16.05
N SER A 488 21.61 15.59 17.17
CA SER A 488 20.56 16.61 17.17
C SER A 488 19.26 16.17 16.46
N VAL A 489 19.03 14.85 16.41
CA VAL A 489 17.88 14.29 15.72
C VAL A 489 16.60 14.61 16.47
N SER A 490 15.61 15.10 15.75
CA SER A 490 14.26 15.24 16.26
C SER A 490 13.19 14.82 15.24
N VAL A 491 12.05 14.42 15.77
CA VAL A 491 10.84 14.10 15.00
C VAL A 491 9.72 15.05 15.40
N TYR A 492 9.16 15.76 14.43
CA TYR A 492 7.96 16.54 14.61
C TYR A 492 6.75 15.77 14.12
N ALA A 493 5.85 15.39 15.02
CA ALA A 493 4.59 14.72 14.70
C ALA A 493 3.53 15.77 14.38
N ARG A 494 3.21 15.99 13.10
CA ARG A 494 2.34 17.08 12.62
C ARG A 494 0.94 17.04 13.22
N GLN A 495 0.31 15.86 13.23
CA GLN A 495 -1.05 15.70 13.78
C GLN A 495 -1.12 15.97 15.30
N ALA A 496 -0.07 15.62 16.02
CA ALA A 496 0.07 15.88 17.45
C ALA A 496 0.59 17.28 17.73
N GLY A 497 1.17 17.99 16.76
CA GLY A 497 1.82 19.29 16.94
C GLY A 497 3.00 19.25 17.93
N ALA A 498 3.58 18.07 18.16
CA ALA A 498 4.60 17.82 19.17
C ALA A 498 5.94 17.42 18.53
N ARG A 499 7.04 17.81 19.17
CA ARG A 499 8.40 17.49 18.76
C ARG A 499 9.07 16.62 19.80
N TYR A 500 9.76 15.58 19.35
CA TYR A 500 10.49 14.61 20.15
C TYR A 500 11.96 14.64 19.75
N TRP A 501 12.87 14.81 20.72
CA TRP A 501 14.32 14.85 20.53
C TRP A 501 14.92 13.54 21.01
N PHE A 502 15.83 12.99 20.25
CA PHE A 502 16.53 11.77 20.58
C PHE A 502 17.86 12.05 21.29
N ASP A 503 18.29 11.09 22.07
CA ASP A 503 19.58 11.12 22.74
C ASP A 503 20.72 11.08 21.72
N ASN A 504 21.77 11.87 21.94
CA ASN A 504 22.98 11.85 21.13
C ASN A 504 23.98 10.75 21.55
N ARG A 505 23.63 9.91 22.52
CA ARG A 505 24.47 8.79 22.90
C ARG A 505 24.49 7.72 21.79
N PRO A 506 25.66 7.08 21.55
CA PRO A 506 25.74 6.06 20.52
C PRO A 506 24.88 4.84 20.85
N VAL A 507 24.07 4.42 19.88
CA VAL A 507 23.38 3.14 19.90
C VAL A 507 24.32 2.09 19.34
N GLN A 508 24.69 1.12 20.17
CA GLN A 508 25.68 0.12 19.82
C GLN A 508 25.08 -1.05 19.03
N ILE A 509 25.81 -1.51 18.02
CA ILE A 509 25.51 -2.74 17.31
C ILE A 509 26.65 -3.72 17.63
N LYS A 510 26.30 -4.84 18.28
CA LYS A 510 27.26 -5.88 18.63
C LYS A 510 26.68 -7.26 18.39
N ASP A 511 27.45 -8.11 17.69
CA ASP A 511 27.07 -9.49 17.38
C ASP A 511 25.66 -9.60 16.76
N ASN A 512 25.36 -8.76 15.77
CA ASN A 512 24.05 -8.64 15.13
C ASN A 512 22.92 -8.24 16.09
N GLN A 513 23.25 -7.55 17.17
CA GLN A 513 22.26 -7.03 18.12
C GLN A 513 22.40 -5.50 18.23
N LEU A 514 21.30 -4.79 18.02
CA LEU A 514 21.19 -3.36 18.31
C LEU A 514 20.88 -3.21 19.79
N ILE A 515 21.75 -2.54 20.53
CA ILE A 515 21.70 -2.43 21.99
C ILE A 515 21.31 -1.01 22.39
N PHE A 516 20.22 -0.89 23.12
CA PHE A 516 19.81 0.34 23.78
C PHE A 516 20.20 0.28 25.26
N ASP A 517 21.05 1.18 25.71
CA ASP A 517 21.40 1.35 27.11
C ASP A 517 20.78 2.66 27.60
N LYS A 518 19.58 2.57 28.15
CA LYS A 518 18.78 3.71 28.63
C LYS A 518 18.74 4.85 27.62
N PHE A 519 18.52 4.49 26.35
CA PHE A 519 18.41 5.46 25.26
C PHE A 519 17.22 6.38 25.51
N ALA A 520 17.44 7.69 25.49
CA ALA A 520 16.47 8.66 25.95
C ALA A 520 15.79 9.42 24.81
N ILE A 521 14.49 9.64 24.95
CA ILE A 521 13.68 10.48 24.07
C ILE A 521 13.10 11.60 24.92
N TYR A 522 13.32 12.84 24.52
CA TYR A 522 12.89 14.04 25.22
C TYR A 522 11.77 14.75 24.47
N THR A 523 10.99 15.49 25.22
CA THR A 523 10.06 16.51 24.73
C THR A 523 10.45 17.87 25.32
N THR A 524 9.50 18.75 25.57
CA THR A 524 9.75 20.04 26.24
C THR A 524 10.20 19.92 27.69
N SER A 525 10.01 18.76 28.33
CA SER A 525 10.46 18.51 29.70
C SER A 525 11.85 17.86 29.74
N LYS A 526 12.52 17.97 30.91
CA LYS A 526 13.82 17.29 31.11
C LYS A 526 13.69 15.81 31.45
N ASN A 527 12.49 15.34 31.77
CA ASN A 527 12.25 13.93 32.09
C ASN A 527 12.19 13.11 30.79
N PRO A 528 13.07 12.11 30.62
CA PRO A 528 13.11 11.33 29.40
C PRO A 528 12.10 10.18 29.41
N PHE A 529 11.70 9.78 28.21
CA PHE A 529 11.24 8.44 27.92
C PHE A 529 12.48 7.60 27.61
N THR A 530 12.70 6.50 28.30
CA THR A 530 13.89 5.67 28.14
C THR A 530 13.57 4.30 27.55
N ILE A 531 14.45 3.87 26.66
CA ILE A 531 14.43 2.54 26.04
C ILE A 531 15.68 1.80 26.51
N ASP A 532 15.50 0.61 27.08
CA ASP A 532 16.57 -0.29 27.48
C ASP A 532 16.34 -1.68 26.92
N GLY A 533 17.40 -2.32 26.41
CA GLY A 533 17.29 -3.67 25.84
C GLY A 533 17.92 -3.80 24.47
N LYS A 534 17.38 -4.71 23.66
CA LYS A 534 18.00 -5.03 22.37
C LYS A 534 17.03 -5.48 21.29
N VAL A 535 17.44 -5.25 20.04
CA VAL A 535 16.87 -5.85 18.83
C VAL A 535 17.90 -6.82 18.24
N ASP A 536 17.51 -8.05 18.04
CA ASP A 536 18.38 -9.15 17.66
C ASP A 536 18.16 -9.53 16.18
N PHE A 537 19.19 -9.32 15.35
CA PHE A 537 19.21 -9.60 13.91
C PHE A 537 20.03 -10.85 13.57
N ARG A 538 20.41 -11.70 14.53
CA ARG A 538 21.15 -12.94 14.24
C ARG A 538 20.37 -13.88 13.33
N ASN A 539 19.05 -13.81 13.37
CA ASN A 539 18.19 -14.37 12.34
C ASN A 539 17.62 -13.22 11.51
N MET A 540 18.25 -12.94 10.36
CA MET A 540 17.87 -11.84 9.45
C MET A 540 16.46 -12.01 8.86
N GLU A 541 15.99 -13.25 8.69
CA GLU A 541 14.64 -13.51 8.15
C GLU A 541 13.54 -13.18 9.17
N ARG A 542 13.85 -13.28 10.46
CA ARG A 542 12.90 -13.00 11.54
C ARG A 542 13.60 -12.36 12.75
N PRO A 543 13.97 -11.08 12.64
CA PRO A 543 14.57 -10.36 13.76
C PRO A 543 13.60 -10.19 14.91
N THR A 544 14.13 -10.15 16.15
CA THR A 544 13.31 -10.07 17.37
C THR A 544 13.70 -8.89 18.23
N ALA A 545 12.74 -8.28 18.92
CA ALA A 545 12.97 -7.25 19.91
C ALA A 545 12.69 -7.75 21.33
N ASN A 546 13.46 -7.23 22.29
CA ASN A 546 13.23 -7.35 23.73
C ASN A 546 13.65 -6.04 24.39
N LEU A 547 12.67 -5.16 24.58
CA LEU A 547 12.86 -3.79 25.05
C LEU A 547 12.05 -3.54 26.32
N ASN A 548 12.63 -2.78 27.24
CA ASN A 548 11.97 -2.22 28.40
C ASN A 548 11.80 -0.72 28.17
N LEU A 549 10.60 -0.22 28.36
CA LEU A 549 10.22 1.17 28.20
C LEU A 549 9.90 1.75 29.57
N LEU A 550 10.54 2.86 29.92
CA LEU A 550 10.34 3.54 31.20
C LEU A 550 10.19 5.04 30.97
N ALA A 551 9.17 5.60 31.57
CA ALA A 551 8.99 7.05 31.68
C ALA A 551 8.44 7.42 33.04
N GLU A 552 8.95 8.49 33.66
CA GLU A 552 8.51 9.04 34.94
C GLU A 552 8.22 10.52 34.75
N ASN A 553 6.98 10.94 35.01
CA ASN A 553 6.49 12.29 34.77
C ASN A 553 6.92 12.84 33.39
N TYR A 554 6.78 11.99 32.38
CA TYR A 554 7.16 12.30 31.02
C TYR A 554 6.07 13.11 30.33
N THR A 555 6.45 14.17 29.63
CA THR A 555 5.51 14.95 28.82
C THR A 555 5.29 14.24 27.51
N LEU A 556 4.28 13.37 27.43
CA LEU A 556 3.97 12.62 26.24
C LEU A 556 3.50 13.54 25.09
N LEU A 557 2.78 14.60 25.41
CA LEU A 557 2.31 15.61 24.48
C LEU A 557 2.50 17.00 25.10
N ASP A 558 3.04 17.93 24.32
CA ASP A 558 3.04 19.37 24.60
C ASP A 558 2.83 20.11 23.29
N ALA A 559 1.57 20.21 22.90
CA ALA A 559 1.17 20.74 21.62
C ALA A 559 0.40 22.05 21.77
N PRO A 560 0.86 23.15 21.14
CA PRO A 560 0.12 24.39 21.11
C PRO A 560 -1.14 24.25 20.25
N ARG A 561 -2.13 25.05 20.56
CA ARG A 561 -3.36 25.12 19.77
C ARG A 561 -3.07 25.79 18.41
N THR A 562 -3.35 25.08 17.32
CA THR A 562 -3.32 25.60 15.95
C THR A 562 -4.68 25.39 15.26
N ARG A 563 -4.87 25.95 14.05
CA ARG A 563 -6.10 25.70 13.26
C ARG A 563 -6.23 24.25 12.79
N GLU A 564 -5.12 23.59 12.59
CA GLU A 564 -5.02 22.24 12.03
C GLU A 564 -4.88 21.16 13.10
N SER A 565 -4.75 21.55 14.38
CA SER A 565 -4.58 20.57 15.46
C SER A 565 -5.84 19.76 15.69
N LEU A 566 -5.73 18.43 15.57
CA LEU A 566 -6.74 17.48 16.04
C LEU A 566 -6.66 17.26 17.54
N VAL A 567 -5.44 17.35 18.09
CA VAL A 567 -5.15 17.24 19.51
C VAL A 567 -4.24 18.38 19.92
N TYR A 568 -4.49 19.00 21.06
CA TYR A 568 -3.62 20.01 21.65
C TYR A 568 -3.71 20.01 23.18
N GLY A 569 -2.72 20.60 23.84
CA GLY A 569 -2.61 20.63 25.30
C GLY A 569 -1.40 19.85 25.80
N LYS A 570 -1.45 19.39 27.04
CA LYS A 570 -0.34 18.68 27.69
C LYS A 570 -0.81 17.35 28.26
N VAL A 571 -0.02 16.31 28.01
CA VAL A 571 -0.25 14.96 28.57
C VAL A 571 1.01 14.52 29.28
N PHE A 572 0.87 14.20 30.57
CA PHE A 572 1.96 13.71 31.44
C PHE A 572 1.68 12.28 31.84
N VAL A 573 2.70 11.42 31.71
CA VAL A 573 2.55 9.99 31.97
C VAL A 573 3.71 9.42 32.76
N ASP A 574 3.41 8.43 33.60
CA ASP A 574 4.36 7.40 34.01
C ASP A 574 4.08 6.16 33.17
N LEU A 575 5.13 5.55 32.61
CA LEU A 575 5.01 4.35 31.80
C LEU A 575 6.04 3.31 32.21
N HIS A 576 5.58 2.07 32.41
CA HIS A 576 6.42 0.89 32.54
C HIS A 576 5.90 -0.17 31.58
N ALA A 577 6.63 -0.45 30.53
CA ALA A 577 6.20 -1.43 29.54
C ALA A 577 7.36 -2.26 29.02
N THR A 578 7.03 -3.45 28.50
CA THR A 578 7.96 -4.32 27.81
C THR A 578 7.45 -4.58 26.41
N VAL A 579 8.36 -4.54 25.41
CA VAL A 579 8.07 -4.90 24.02
C VAL A 579 8.88 -6.12 23.65
N LYS A 580 8.21 -7.21 23.28
CA LYS A 580 8.87 -8.49 22.95
C LYS A 580 8.26 -9.14 21.73
N GLY A 581 9.08 -9.85 20.98
CA GLY A 581 8.62 -10.65 19.84
C GLY A 581 9.39 -10.38 18.56
N PRO A 582 9.03 -11.06 17.47
CA PRO A 582 9.57 -10.74 16.15
C PRO A 582 9.07 -9.37 15.67
N LEU A 583 9.87 -8.67 14.85
CA LEU A 583 9.53 -7.30 14.41
C LEU A 583 8.22 -7.23 13.60
N ASP A 584 7.82 -8.33 12.99
CA ASP A 584 6.56 -8.50 12.26
C ASP A 584 5.36 -8.86 13.16
N GLY A 585 5.59 -9.06 14.48
CA GLY A 585 4.59 -9.49 15.46
C GLY A 585 4.98 -9.14 16.88
N LEU A 586 5.23 -7.85 17.15
CA LEU A 586 5.62 -7.36 18.47
C LEU A 586 4.45 -7.40 19.47
N THR A 587 4.73 -7.79 20.69
CA THR A 587 3.77 -7.71 21.80
C THR A 587 4.28 -6.72 22.85
N MET A 588 3.50 -5.65 23.11
CA MET A 588 3.73 -4.68 24.16
C MET A 588 2.83 -4.96 25.36
N ARG A 589 3.40 -5.01 26.55
CA ARG A 589 2.66 -5.16 27.81
C ARG A 589 3.19 -4.23 28.86
N GLY A 590 2.29 -3.56 29.57
CA GLY A 590 2.71 -2.62 30.61
C GLY A 590 1.59 -1.89 31.31
N ASN A 591 2.02 -0.93 32.13
CA ASN A 591 1.14 -0.03 32.87
C ASN A 591 1.46 1.41 32.47
N MET A 592 0.43 2.23 32.34
CA MET A 592 0.53 3.66 32.07
C MET A 592 -0.35 4.42 33.08
N ASN A 593 0.23 5.43 33.72
CA ASN A 593 -0.53 6.34 34.58
C ASN A 593 -0.61 7.70 33.89
N LEU A 594 -1.80 8.19 33.63
CA LEU A 594 -2.04 9.58 33.26
C LEU A 594 -2.03 10.43 34.55
N LEU A 595 -1.11 11.37 34.57
CA LEU A 595 -0.91 12.20 35.80
C LEU A 595 -1.87 13.38 35.83
N GLY A 596 -2.23 13.81 37.05
CA GLY A 596 -3.27 14.81 37.30
C GLY A 596 -3.02 16.21 36.74
N ASN A 597 -1.78 16.52 36.32
CA ASN A 597 -1.45 17.75 35.59
C ASN A 597 -1.74 17.68 34.06
N THR A 598 -2.29 16.58 33.59
CA THR A 598 -2.72 16.40 32.21
C THR A 598 -3.96 17.23 31.89
N ASN A 599 -3.85 18.01 30.80
CA ASN A 599 -4.97 18.78 30.23
C ASN A 599 -4.86 18.73 28.72
N VAL A 600 -5.72 17.95 28.11
CA VAL A 600 -5.68 17.69 26.64
C VAL A 600 -7.05 17.94 26.01
N THR A 601 -7.05 18.56 24.86
CA THR A 601 -8.24 18.79 24.06
C THR A 601 -8.15 18.00 22.74
N TYR A 602 -9.20 17.24 22.46
CA TYR A 602 -9.43 16.55 21.19
C TYR A 602 -10.49 17.31 20.37
N VAL A 603 -10.23 17.57 19.11
CA VAL A 603 -11.15 18.25 18.19
C VAL A 603 -11.91 17.20 17.38
N LEU A 604 -13.20 17.05 17.64
CA LEU A 604 -14.08 16.18 16.86
C LEU A 604 -14.51 16.91 15.58
N THR A 605 -13.98 16.50 14.43
CA THR A 605 -14.37 17.05 13.13
C THR A 605 -15.75 16.59 12.68
N ASP A 606 -16.17 15.38 13.09
CA ASP A 606 -17.48 14.78 12.78
C ASP A 606 -18.13 14.26 14.08
N SER A 607 -18.84 15.12 14.78
CA SER A 607 -19.49 14.71 16.02
C SER A 607 -20.90 14.15 15.77
N PRO A 608 -21.20 12.91 16.20
CA PRO A 608 -22.56 12.38 16.16
C PRO A 608 -23.53 13.12 17.11
N LEU A 609 -23.01 14.02 17.94
CA LEU A 609 -23.79 14.85 18.87
C LEU A 609 -24.29 16.17 18.24
N THR A 610 -23.88 16.53 17.03
CA THR A 610 -24.40 17.72 16.36
C THR A 610 -25.72 17.39 15.66
N VAL A 611 -26.83 17.93 16.19
CA VAL A 611 -28.16 17.75 15.64
C VAL A 611 -28.31 18.36 14.23
N GLU A 612 -27.43 19.27 13.84
CA GLU A 612 -27.38 19.85 12.50
C GLU A 612 -27.05 18.81 11.44
N ASP A 613 -26.19 17.82 11.73
CA ASP A 613 -25.86 16.75 10.79
C ASP A 613 -26.98 15.73 10.59
N ARG A 614 -27.85 15.53 11.57
CA ARG A 614 -29.06 14.68 11.40
C ARG A 614 -30.13 15.36 10.55
N LEU A 615 -30.18 16.69 10.52
CA LEU A 615 -31.13 17.45 9.70
C LEU A 615 -30.60 17.68 8.28
N SER A 616 -29.28 17.82 8.08
CA SER A 616 -28.69 17.93 6.74
C SER A 616 -28.77 16.61 5.95
N GLY A 617 -28.82 15.46 6.63
CA GLY A 617 -29.09 14.16 6.00
C GLY A 617 -30.56 13.93 5.61
N LEU A 618 -31.50 14.72 6.15
CA LEU A 618 -32.94 14.61 5.87
C LEU A 618 -33.44 15.56 4.77
N VAL A 619 -32.64 16.55 4.36
CA VAL A 619 -32.97 17.47 3.27
C VAL A 619 -31.90 17.40 2.20
N THR A 620 -31.92 16.33 1.42
CA THR A 620 -31.21 16.26 0.16
C THR A 620 -32.00 17.01 -0.90
N PHE A 621 -31.58 18.22 -1.24
CA PHE A 621 -31.96 18.83 -2.50
C PHE A 621 -31.33 18.00 -3.63
N THR A 622 -32.09 17.13 -4.25
CA THR A 622 -31.71 16.44 -5.48
C THR A 622 -31.62 17.44 -6.61
N SER A 623 -30.42 17.98 -6.85
CA SER A 623 -30.09 18.48 -8.18
C SER A 623 -29.74 17.29 -9.04
N PHE A 624 -30.48 17.13 -10.15
CA PHE A 624 -30.26 16.07 -11.14
C PHE A 624 -28.99 16.31 -11.96
N THR A 625 -27.81 16.22 -11.35
CA THR A 625 -26.53 16.06 -12.06
C THR A 625 -25.49 15.60 -11.06
N ASP A 626 -24.87 14.45 -11.40
CA ASP A 626 -23.78 13.73 -10.73
C ASP A 626 -24.11 12.82 -9.54
N THR A 627 -24.41 11.57 -9.90
CA THR A 627 -24.24 10.41 -9.04
C THR A 627 -22.78 9.95 -9.04
N THR A 628 -21.89 10.63 -8.35
CA THR A 628 -20.69 10.07 -7.78
C THR A 628 -20.66 10.46 -6.31
N SER A 629 -21.25 9.59 -5.48
CA SER A 629 -20.96 9.62 -4.05
C SER A 629 -19.48 9.35 -3.87
N VAL A 630 -18.72 10.41 -3.69
CA VAL A 630 -17.40 10.30 -3.06
C VAL A 630 -17.69 9.76 -1.66
N LYS A 631 -17.41 8.47 -1.42
CA LYS A 631 -17.22 7.99 -0.05
C LYS A 631 -16.18 8.90 0.56
N ALA A 632 -16.52 9.55 1.66
CA ALA A 632 -15.55 10.21 2.50
C ALA A 632 -14.44 9.16 2.75
N ASP A 633 -13.21 9.47 2.36
CA ASP A 633 -12.07 8.64 2.64
C ASP A 633 -12.05 8.45 4.17
N GLU A 634 -12.31 7.23 4.60
CA GLU A 634 -12.02 6.83 5.97
C GLU A 634 -10.54 7.13 6.16
N VAL A 635 -10.23 8.07 7.07
CA VAL A 635 -8.85 8.35 7.47
C VAL A 635 -8.27 6.99 7.88
N PRO A 636 -7.26 6.46 7.17
CA PRO A 636 -6.73 5.15 7.48
C PRO A 636 -6.28 5.18 8.93
N ALA A 637 -6.89 4.32 9.76
CA ALA A 637 -6.43 4.11 11.12
C ALA A 637 -4.93 3.81 11.05
N MET A 638 -4.12 4.54 11.81
CA MET A 638 -2.67 4.40 11.84
C MET A 638 -2.37 2.97 12.32
N SER A 639 -2.20 2.05 11.38
CA SER A 639 -1.79 0.68 11.69
C SER A 639 -0.33 0.72 12.13
N LEU A 640 -0.07 0.42 13.39
CA LEU A 640 1.28 0.22 13.94
C LEU A 640 1.86 -1.14 13.49
N GLY A 641 1.65 -1.54 12.27
CA GLY A 641 2.04 -2.75 11.57
C GLY A 641 2.57 -3.87 12.47
N GLY A 642 1.76 -4.89 12.75
CA GLY A 642 2.20 -6.07 13.50
C GLY A 642 2.32 -5.91 15.02
N LEU A 643 2.03 -4.72 15.60
CA LEU A 643 2.05 -4.52 17.05
C LEU A 643 0.76 -5.00 17.72
N GLU A 644 0.89 -5.86 18.70
CA GLU A 644 -0.15 -6.21 19.66
C GLU A 644 0.14 -5.55 21.01
N MET A 645 -0.84 -4.85 21.59
CA MET A 645 -0.60 -4.10 22.84
C MET A 645 -1.64 -4.42 23.89
N TYR A 646 -1.17 -4.64 25.11
CA TYR A 646 -1.98 -4.84 26.32
C TYR A 646 -1.50 -3.87 27.41
N MET A 647 -2.29 -2.85 27.70
CA MET A 647 -1.94 -1.82 28.67
C MET A 647 -2.99 -1.69 29.76
N SER A 648 -2.56 -1.68 31.00
CA SER A 648 -3.37 -1.18 32.12
C SER A 648 -3.13 0.32 32.24
N VAL A 649 -4.19 1.10 32.16
CA VAL A 649 -4.14 2.57 32.18
C VAL A 649 -4.85 3.07 33.44
N HIS A 650 -4.09 3.68 34.32
CA HIS A 650 -4.63 4.43 35.46
C HIS A 650 -4.72 5.91 35.10
N ILE A 651 -5.87 6.53 35.35
CA ILE A 651 -6.10 7.96 35.14
C ILE A 651 -6.32 8.61 36.50
N ASP A 652 -5.47 9.57 36.82
CA ASP A 652 -5.59 10.35 38.08
C ASP A 652 -6.85 11.22 38.08
N ASP A 653 -7.51 11.38 39.24
CA ASP A 653 -8.79 12.09 39.37
C ASP A 653 -8.75 13.58 38.96
N ALA A 654 -7.57 14.18 38.86
CA ALA A 654 -7.39 15.58 38.44
C ALA A 654 -7.08 15.74 36.95
N VAL A 655 -7.13 14.67 36.16
CA VAL A 655 -6.92 14.71 34.71
C VAL A 655 -8.08 15.41 34.04
N ARG A 656 -7.77 16.36 33.15
CA ARG A 656 -8.76 17.09 32.36
C ARG A 656 -8.73 16.65 30.89
N LEU A 657 -9.84 16.11 30.42
CA LEU A 657 -10.08 15.69 29.06
C LEU A 657 -11.15 16.57 28.45
N ARG A 658 -10.83 17.26 27.37
CA ARG A 658 -11.77 18.11 26.66
C ARG A 658 -12.00 17.61 25.25
N ALA A 659 -13.25 17.62 24.80
CA ALA A 659 -13.66 17.37 23.43
C ALA A 659 -14.34 18.63 22.87
N ASP A 660 -13.74 19.24 21.84
CA ASP A 660 -14.40 20.32 21.09
C ASP A 660 -15.39 19.69 20.08
N LEU A 661 -16.68 20.00 20.22
CA LEU A 661 -17.78 19.39 19.47
C LEU A 661 -18.20 20.20 18.22
N SER A 662 -17.62 21.37 18.01
CA SER A 662 -17.91 22.22 16.86
C SER A 662 -16.63 22.84 16.30
N PRO A 663 -16.57 23.11 14.99
CA PRO A 663 -15.38 23.71 14.36
C PRO A 663 -15.01 25.08 14.94
N ASP A 664 -16.01 25.88 15.36
CA ASP A 664 -15.82 27.15 16.04
C ASP A 664 -15.50 27.02 17.51
N ARG A 665 -15.53 25.77 18.05
CA ARG A 665 -15.23 25.39 19.43
C ARG A 665 -16.11 26.08 20.50
N SER A 666 -17.25 26.57 20.08
CA SER A 666 -18.25 27.13 20.98
C SER A 666 -18.94 26.07 21.80
N LYS A 667 -19.02 24.84 21.26
CA LYS A 667 -19.62 23.66 21.90
C LYS A 667 -18.51 22.71 22.30
N TYR A 668 -18.44 22.34 23.56
CA TYR A 668 -17.42 21.42 24.07
C TYR A 668 -17.89 20.66 25.30
N ILE A 669 -17.24 19.55 25.58
CA ILE A 669 -17.34 18.79 26.82
C ILE A 669 -15.95 18.75 27.43
N GLU A 670 -15.82 19.16 28.69
CA GLU A 670 -14.62 19.07 29.50
C GLU A 670 -14.93 18.19 30.70
N LEU A 671 -14.18 17.13 30.89
CA LEU A 671 -14.32 16.14 31.95
C LEU A 671 -13.11 16.19 32.85
N GLU A 672 -13.34 16.27 34.17
CA GLU A 672 -12.31 16.11 35.18
C GLU A 672 -12.64 14.84 35.95
N GLY A 673 -11.69 13.93 36.08
CA GLY A 673 -11.92 12.65 36.75
C GLY A 673 -10.86 11.61 36.46
N GLY A 674 -11.04 10.42 37.00
CA GLY A 674 -10.09 9.33 36.89
C GLY A 674 -10.73 7.95 36.85
N GLY A 675 -9.86 6.93 36.76
CA GLY A 675 -10.30 5.54 36.78
C GLY A 675 -9.25 4.58 36.23
N ASP A 676 -9.61 3.31 36.27
CA ASP A 676 -8.77 2.21 35.80
C ASP A 676 -9.35 1.61 34.54
N LEU A 677 -8.54 1.59 33.48
CA LEU A 677 -8.91 1.08 32.16
C LEU A 677 -7.93 0.01 31.70
N ASN A 678 -8.40 -0.97 30.95
CA ASN A 678 -7.55 -1.90 30.24
C ASN A 678 -7.72 -1.67 28.74
N MET A 679 -6.61 -1.44 28.06
CA MET A 679 -6.54 -1.18 26.61
C MET A 679 -5.87 -2.36 25.92
N GLN A 680 -6.49 -2.82 24.85
CA GLN A 680 -5.94 -3.80 23.93
C GLN A 680 -5.95 -3.20 22.52
N TYR A 681 -4.83 -3.34 21.82
CA TYR A 681 -4.68 -3.01 20.40
C TYR A 681 -4.21 -4.25 19.65
N THR A 682 -4.84 -4.56 18.51
CA THR A 682 -4.52 -5.72 17.69
C THR A 682 -3.66 -5.35 16.47
N PRO A 683 -2.92 -6.29 15.88
CA PRO A 683 -2.14 -6.05 14.66
C PRO A 683 -2.98 -5.56 13.47
N GLN A 684 -4.29 -5.82 13.45
CA GLN A 684 -5.23 -5.38 12.42
C GLN A 684 -5.65 -3.92 12.59
N GLY A 685 -5.25 -3.27 13.69
CA GLY A 685 -5.60 -1.88 14.00
C GLY A 685 -6.85 -1.73 14.89
N ASP A 686 -7.47 -2.85 15.32
CA ASP A 686 -8.62 -2.79 16.21
C ASP A 686 -8.18 -2.43 17.62
N MET A 687 -8.85 -1.43 18.21
CA MET A 687 -8.62 -0.99 19.60
C MET A 687 -9.85 -1.31 20.45
N SER A 688 -9.62 -1.97 21.57
CA SER A 688 -10.64 -2.21 22.58
C SER A 688 -10.25 -1.60 23.92
N LEU A 689 -11.22 -1.05 24.64
CA LEU A 689 -11.07 -0.44 25.94
C LEU A 689 -12.11 -1.03 26.89
N THR A 690 -11.68 -1.39 28.09
CA THR A 690 -12.60 -1.87 29.15
C THR A 690 -12.27 -1.20 30.47
N GLY A 691 -13.30 -0.86 31.24
CA GLY A 691 -13.16 -0.19 32.51
C GLY A 691 -14.01 1.07 32.62
N ARG A 692 -13.84 1.77 33.73
CA ARG A 692 -14.69 2.92 34.08
C ARG A 692 -13.85 4.16 34.36
N TYR A 693 -14.29 5.28 33.77
CA TYR A 693 -13.84 6.61 34.07
C TYR A 693 -14.91 7.34 34.87
N THR A 694 -14.62 7.76 36.11
CA THR A 694 -15.54 8.43 37.04
C THR A 694 -15.21 9.91 37.11
N LEU A 695 -16.20 10.77 36.98
CA LEU A 695 -16.03 12.20 37.01
C LEU A 695 -15.98 12.71 38.46
N SER A 696 -14.95 13.50 38.76
CA SER A 696 -14.89 14.39 39.94
C SER A 696 -15.58 15.72 39.65
N GLY A 697 -15.64 16.13 38.33
CA GLY A 697 -16.26 17.37 37.91
C GLY A 697 -16.23 17.52 36.39
N GLY A 698 -16.42 18.72 35.89
CA GLY A 698 -16.34 19.06 34.47
C GLY A 698 -17.44 19.98 34.01
N VAL A 699 -17.35 20.42 32.75
CA VAL A 699 -18.27 21.38 32.14
C VAL A 699 -18.72 20.89 30.77
N MET A 700 -20.00 20.97 30.49
CA MET A 700 -20.53 20.78 29.15
C MET A 700 -21.13 22.08 28.63
N LYS A 701 -20.55 22.65 27.57
CA LYS A 701 -21.13 23.82 26.87
C LYS A 701 -21.75 23.35 25.57
N TYR A 702 -23.08 23.39 25.52
CA TYR A 702 -23.82 22.76 24.45
C TYR A 702 -25.12 23.51 24.15
N SER A 703 -25.60 23.42 22.91
CA SER A 703 -26.90 23.93 22.48
C SER A 703 -27.73 22.84 21.86
N LEU A 704 -29.00 22.82 22.16
CA LEU A 704 -30.00 21.99 21.49
C LEU A 704 -30.85 22.86 20.53
N PRO A 705 -31.64 22.29 19.60
CA PRO A 705 -32.37 23.07 18.62
C PRO A 705 -33.32 24.15 19.21
N ILE A 706 -33.83 23.92 20.42
CA ILE A 706 -34.75 24.84 21.13
C ILE A 706 -34.07 25.51 22.33
N ILE A 707 -32.95 24.99 22.80
CA ILE A 707 -32.21 25.48 23.98
C ILE A 707 -30.98 26.23 23.48
N PRO A 708 -30.84 27.55 23.78
CA PRO A 708 -29.67 28.31 23.41
C PRO A 708 -28.40 27.73 24.07
N LEU A 709 -27.25 28.19 23.63
CA LEU A 709 -25.97 27.75 24.19
C LEU A 709 -25.95 27.92 25.70
N LYS A 710 -25.86 26.80 26.44
CA LYS A 710 -25.89 26.71 27.90
C LYS A 710 -24.64 26.01 28.41
N GLU A 711 -24.32 26.27 29.66
CA GLU A 711 -23.15 25.72 30.35
C GLU A 711 -23.61 24.91 31.60
N PHE A 712 -23.44 23.60 31.50
CA PHE A 712 -23.82 22.65 32.55
C PHE A 712 -22.58 22.17 33.28
N GLN A 713 -22.65 22.08 34.61
CA GLN A 713 -21.63 21.51 35.48
C GLN A 713 -21.92 20.02 35.70
N PHE A 714 -20.94 19.14 35.42
CA PHE A 714 -21.12 17.71 35.68
C PHE A 714 -21.14 17.42 37.18
N ASN A 715 -22.08 16.62 37.57
CA ASN A 715 -22.20 16.18 38.97
C ASN A 715 -21.12 15.10 39.26
N PRO A 716 -20.39 15.20 40.42
CA PRO A 716 -19.48 14.16 40.86
C PRO A 716 -20.17 12.79 40.92
N GLY A 717 -19.45 11.71 40.58
CA GLY A 717 -19.97 10.35 40.53
C GLY A 717 -20.66 9.99 39.19
N SER A 718 -20.79 10.93 38.26
CA SER A 718 -21.07 10.62 36.85
C SER A 718 -19.96 9.76 36.26
N TYR A 719 -20.24 8.84 35.30
CA TYR A 719 -19.20 7.95 34.79
C TYR A 719 -19.42 7.57 33.33
N VAL A 720 -18.33 7.15 32.68
CA VAL A 720 -18.28 6.55 31.35
C VAL A 720 -17.70 5.14 31.49
N ASP A 721 -18.39 4.12 30.97
CA ASP A 721 -18.05 2.71 31.11
C ASP A 721 -17.79 2.08 29.74
N TRP A 722 -16.56 1.65 29.49
CA TRP A 722 -16.19 0.97 28.26
C TRP A 722 -16.26 -0.57 28.44
N ARG A 723 -16.80 -1.24 27.41
CA ARG A 723 -16.96 -2.71 27.35
C ARG A 723 -16.46 -3.30 26.02
N GLY A 724 -15.38 -2.75 25.50
CA GLY A 724 -14.73 -3.16 24.26
C GLY A 724 -14.61 -2.02 23.26
N ASN A 725 -15.71 -1.59 22.64
CA ASN A 725 -15.67 -0.55 21.62
C ASN A 725 -15.34 0.83 22.23
N ILE A 726 -14.17 1.40 21.86
CA ILE A 726 -13.73 2.70 22.37
C ILE A 726 -14.63 3.85 21.95
N MET A 727 -15.24 3.77 20.73
CA MET A 727 -16.10 4.82 20.18
C MET A 727 -17.54 4.75 20.67
N ASN A 728 -17.89 3.73 21.44
CA ASN A 728 -19.28 3.53 21.87
C ASN A 728 -19.36 3.04 23.34
N PRO A 729 -18.93 3.88 24.31
CA PRO A 729 -19.07 3.58 25.72
C PRO A 729 -20.52 3.69 26.17
N THR A 730 -20.80 3.12 27.35
CA THR A 730 -22.05 3.36 28.10
C THR A 730 -21.88 4.58 28.99
N LEU A 731 -22.79 5.52 28.88
CA LEU A 731 -22.80 6.78 29.61
C LEU A 731 -23.73 6.71 30.82
N SER A 732 -23.33 7.32 31.92
CA SER A 732 -24.18 7.65 33.07
C SER A 732 -23.73 9.00 33.59
N LEU A 733 -24.08 10.05 32.85
CA LEU A 733 -23.65 11.42 33.13
C LEU A 733 -24.84 12.23 33.62
N LYS A 734 -24.64 13.05 34.65
CA LYS A 734 -25.61 14.06 35.08
C LYS A 734 -24.92 15.42 35.13
N ALA A 735 -25.50 16.40 34.46
CA ALA A 735 -24.99 17.75 34.44
C ALA A 735 -26.09 18.75 34.82
N THR A 736 -25.77 19.76 35.62
CA THR A 736 -26.71 20.71 36.21
C THR A 736 -26.33 22.13 35.84
N GLU A 737 -27.32 22.93 35.42
CA GLU A 737 -27.21 24.39 35.28
C GLU A 737 -28.06 25.04 36.35
N ARG A 738 -27.49 25.99 37.11
CA ARG A 738 -28.22 26.76 38.09
C ARG A 738 -28.78 28.01 37.49
N MET A 739 -30.12 28.11 37.50
CA MET A 739 -30.85 29.23 36.89
C MET A 739 -31.71 29.94 37.96
N ARG A 740 -31.96 31.23 37.74
CA ARG A 740 -32.79 32.03 38.61
C ARG A 740 -34.01 32.55 37.87
N ALA A 741 -35.19 32.27 38.43
CA ALA A 741 -36.42 32.72 37.81
C ALA A 741 -37.44 33.27 38.84
N SER A 742 -38.37 34.10 38.38
CA SER A 742 -39.42 34.64 39.19
C SER A 742 -40.54 33.62 39.37
N VAL A 743 -41.01 33.45 40.62
CA VAL A 743 -42.15 32.60 40.97
C VAL A 743 -43.20 33.48 41.65
N ALA A 744 -44.47 33.36 41.29
CA ALA A 744 -45.55 34.08 41.90
C ALA A 744 -45.71 33.70 43.37
N ASP A 745 -45.94 34.66 44.26
CA ASP A 745 -46.29 34.43 45.65
C ASP A 745 -47.79 34.11 45.76
N GLY A 746 -48.15 33.01 46.41
CA GLY A 746 -49.42 32.33 46.38
C GLY A 746 -50.70 33.09 46.75
N ASP A 747 -50.62 34.32 47.30
CA ASP A 747 -51.77 35.07 47.73
C ASP A 747 -51.74 36.59 47.41
N GLY A 748 -50.91 37.05 46.48
CA GLY A 748 -50.88 38.48 46.16
C GLY A 748 -50.09 38.78 44.89
N ASP A 749 -50.12 40.05 44.43
CA ASP A 749 -49.46 40.59 43.24
C ASP A 749 -47.90 40.56 43.36
N GLY A 750 -47.35 39.76 44.29
CA GLY A 750 -45.92 39.63 44.55
C GLY A 750 -45.25 38.49 43.78
N SER A 751 -44.04 38.71 43.32
CA SER A 751 -43.14 37.66 42.76
C SER A 751 -41.84 37.63 43.55
N ARG A 752 -41.31 36.41 43.78
CA ARG A 752 -40.02 36.22 44.40
C ARG A 752 -39.06 35.49 43.42
N MET A 753 -37.80 35.74 43.55
CA MET A 753 -36.77 35.08 42.79
C MET A 753 -36.32 33.78 43.48
N VAL A 754 -36.44 32.67 42.75
CA VAL A 754 -36.06 31.32 43.19
C VAL A 754 -34.90 30.80 42.37
N ASN A 755 -33.97 30.10 43.02
CA ASN A 755 -32.88 29.38 42.34
C ASN A 755 -33.37 27.98 42.01
N PHE A 756 -33.23 27.63 40.73
CA PHE A 756 -33.56 26.30 40.19
C PHE A 756 -32.31 25.59 39.77
N ASP A 757 -32.15 24.34 40.09
CA ASP A 757 -31.16 23.44 39.54
C ASP A 757 -31.82 22.62 38.40
N VAL A 758 -31.49 22.96 37.17
CA VAL A 758 -31.96 22.27 35.94
C VAL A 758 -30.90 21.28 35.49
N SER A 759 -31.26 20.02 35.46
CA SER A 759 -30.33 18.94 35.16
C SER A 759 -30.63 18.18 33.88
N ILE A 760 -29.60 17.75 33.20
CA ILE A 760 -29.62 16.81 32.08
C ILE A 760 -28.95 15.52 32.52
N SER A 761 -29.65 14.41 32.45
CA SER A 761 -29.06 13.09 32.61
C SER A 761 -28.90 12.44 31.25
N ILE A 762 -27.69 12.03 30.91
CA ILE A 762 -27.32 11.33 29.67
C ILE A 762 -27.01 9.88 30.05
N LYS A 763 -27.83 8.95 29.58
CA LYS A 763 -27.69 7.51 29.89
C LYS A 763 -27.58 6.69 28.61
N ASN A 764 -27.23 5.41 28.75
CA ASN A 764 -27.09 4.42 27.70
C ASN A 764 -25.86 4.61 26.83
N ARG A 765 -25.82 3.96 25.69
CA ARG A 765 -24.66 3.96 24.77
C ARG A 765 -24.54 5.29 24.05
N LEU A 766 -23.31 5.68 23.71
CA LEU A 766 -23.04 6.94 23.03
C LEU A 766 -23.72 7.05 21.63
N ASP A 767 -23.90 5.92 20.92
CA ASP A 767 -24.59 5.88 19.63
C ASP A 767 -26.13 6.06 19.74
N ALA A 768 -26.71 5.80 20.92
CA ALA A 768 -28.14 5.94 21.21
C ALA A 768 -28.34 6.44 22.65
N PRO A 769 -27.96 7.70 22.96
CA PRO A 769 -28.06 8.23 24.30
C PRO A 769 -29.51 8.62 24.63
N ASP A 770 -29.93 8.30 25.85
CA ASP A 770 -31.18 8.80 26.43
C ASP A 770 -30.93 10.12 27.15
N LEU A 771 -31.66 11.17 26.79
CA LEU A 771 -31.57 12.48 27.42
C LEU A 771 -32.79 12.67 28.31
N ILE A 772 -32.57 12.80 29.61
CA ILE A 772 -33.63 13.02 30.58
C ILE A 772 -33.38 14.38 31.25
N PHE A 773 -34.36 15.27 31.12
CA PHE A 773 -34.33 16.58 31.78
C PHE A 773 -35.11 16.53 33.09
N ASP A 774 -34.63 17.23 34.08
CA ASP A 774 -35.28 17.33 35.40
C ASP A 774 -35.00 18.72 36.01
N ILE A 775 -35.83 19.16 36.89
CA ILE A 775 -35.75 20.45 37.58
C ILE A 775 -36.05 20.29 39.05
N SER A 776 -35.29 20.99 39.90
CA SER A 776 -35.50 21.06 41.34
C SER A 776 -35.26 22.48 41.85
N ALA A 777 -35.81 22.79 43.02
CA ALA A 777 -35.63 24.07 43.71
C ALA A 777 -35.18 23.84 45.18
N PRO A 778 -33.97 23.30 45.43
CA PRO A 778 -33.54 22.80 46.75
C PRO A 778 -33.48 23.88 47.83
N GLU A 779 -33.42 25.15 47.46
CA GLU A 779 -33.39 26.29 48.41
C GLU A 779 -34.78 26.85 48.69
N ASP A 780 -35.84 26.38 48.01
CA ASP A 780 -37.23 26.83 48.23
C ASP A 780 -38.17 25.63 48.44
N ALA A 781 -38.48 25.32 49.69
CA ALA A 781 -39.26 24.14 50.05
C ALA A 781 -40.72 24.14 49.47
N ALA A 782 -41.28 25.31 49.21
CA ALA A 782 -42.64 25.39 48.63
C ALA A 782 -42.63 24.99 47.15
N VAL A 783 -41.70 25.54 46.38
CA VAL A 783 -41.52 25.23 44.95
C VAL A 783 -41.01 23.80 44.78
N GLU A 784 -40.10 23.32 45.62
CA GLU A 784 -39.64 21.96 45.60
C GLU A 784 -40.75 20.94 45.81
N ASN A 785 -41.66 21.17 46.80
CA ASN A 785 -42.80 20.31 47.03
C ASN A 785 -43.77 20.31 45.83
N GLU A 786 -43.95 21.46 45.15
CA GLU A 786 -44.73 21.58 43.94
C GLU A 786 -44.13 20.74 42.79
N LEU A 787 -42.82 20.87 42.60
CA LEU A 787 -42.09 20.10 41.58
C LEU A 787 -42.09 18.60 41.86
N GLN A 788 -41.97 18.17 43.11
CA GLN A 788 -42.07 16.77 43.52
C GLN A 788 -43.46 16.16 43.33
N ALA A 789 -44.50 16.99 43.43
CA ALA A 789 -45.90 16.57 43.14
C ALA A 789 -46.17 16.36 41.63
N MET A 790 -45.33 16.93 40.76
CA MET A 790 -45.43 16.78 39.32
C MET A 790 -44.89 15.43 38.86
N GLY A 791 -45.47 14.86 37.79
CA GLY A 791 -44.93 13.68 37.14
C GLY A 791 -43.59 13.96 36.45
N ALA A 792 -42.76 12.93 36.23
CA ALA A 792 -41.46 13.07 35.59
C ALA A 792 -41.51 13.76 34.22
N GLU A 793 -42.51 13.49 33.42
CA GLU A 793 -42.75 14.12 32.10
C GLU A 793 -43.01 15.62 32.24
N GLU A 794 -43.78 16.00 33.25
CA GLU A 794 -44.15 17.41 33.49
C GLU A 794 -42.92 18.20 34.02
N ARG A 795 -42.13 17.63 34.93
CA ARG A 795 -40.85 18.21 35.33
C ARG A 795 -39.91 18.37 34.17
N SER A 796 -39.84 17.37 33.26
CA SER A 796 -38.99 17.46 32.07
C SER A 796 -39.40 18.59 31.14
N LYS A 797 -40.71 18.80 30.95
CA LYS A 797 -41.23 19.95 30.19
C LYS A 797 -40.89 21.28 30.82
N GLN A 798 -41.00 21.40 32.19
CA GLN A 798 -40.60 22.59 32.90
C GLN A 798 -39.10 22.87 32.81
N ALA A 799 -38.28 21.84 32.91
CA ALA A 799 -36.84 21.92 32.73
C ALA A 799 -36.46 22.48 31.35
N ILE A 800 -37.07 21.93 30.28
CA ILE A 800 -36.82 22.37 28.90
C ILE A 800 -37.29 23.81 28.70
N ALA A 801 -38.47 24.16 29.19
CA ALA A 801 -39.01 25.52 29.11
C ALA A 801 -38.11 26.53 29.84
N MET A 802 -37.61 26.17 31.05
CA MET A 802 -36.67 26.99 31.82
C MET A 802 -35.36 27.19 31.06
N LEU A 803 -34.79 26.13 30.49
CA LEU A 803 -33.56 26.22 29.71
C LEU A 803 -33.73 27.10 28.47
N ALA A 804 -34.84 26.99 27.79
CA ALA A 804 -35.13 27.71 26.54
C ALA A 804 -35.43 29.19 26.78
N THR A 805 -36.24 29.51 27.79
CA THR A 805 -36.81 30.84 27.99
C THR A 805 -36.33 31.57 29.27
N GLY A 806 -35.78 30.84 30.22
CA GLY A 806 -35.42 31.37 31.54
C GLY A 806 -36.63 31.61 32.46
N ILE A 807 -37.82 31.11 32.09
CA ILE A 807 -39.04 31.34 32.82
C ILE A 807 -39.56 30.04 33.45
N TYR A 808 -39.97 30.06 34.69
CA TYR A 808 -40.69 28.99 35.34
C TYR A 808 -42.20 29.12 35.05
N LEU A 809 -42.79 28.08 34.42
CA LEU A 809 -44.20 28.08 34.04
C LEU A 809 -45.06 27.55 35.17
N ASN A 810 -45.63 28.45 35.99
CA ASN A 810 -46.49 28.07 37.09
C ASN A 810 -47.86 27.61 36.54
N SER A 811 -48.38 26.46 37.02
CA SER A 811 -49.66 25.90 36.64
C SER A 811 -50.87 26.73 37.09
N GLY A 812 -50.66 27.80 37.88
CA GLY A 812 -51.72 28.66 38.48
C GLY A 812 -52.11 29.92 37.67
N ALA A 813 -51.38 30.32 36.64
CA ALA A 813 -51.65 31.54 35.90
C ALA A 813 -52.75 31.33 34.85
N LYS A 814 -54.04 31.58 35.25
CA LYS A 814 -55.15 31.84 34.34
C LYS A 814 -54.95 33.19 33.63
N GLY A 815 -54.35 33.22 32.44
CA GLY A 815 -54.28 34.46 31.69
C GLY A 815 -53.48 34.36 30.39
N GLY A 816 -54.17 34.13 29.33
CA GLY A 816 -53.97 34.58 27.97
C GLY A 816 -52.62 34.54 27.37
N GLY A 817 -52.36 33.62 26.46
CA GLY A 817 -51.34 33.86 25.47
C GLY A 817 -50.61 32.61 25.00
N LEU A 818 -50.53 32.48 23.76
CA LEU A 818 -49.64 31.68 22.93
C LEU A 818 -49.35 30.25 23.39
N SER A 819 -49.99 29.31 22.76
CA SER A 819 -49.81 27.87 22.91
C SER A 819 -48.40 27.43 22.60
N MET A 820 -47.45 27.71 23.50
CA MET A 820 -46.13 27.12 23.46
C MET A 820 -46.20 25.59 23.68
N GLY A 821 -47.29 25.08 24.24
CA GLY A 821 -47.57 23.65 24.36
C GLY A 821 -47.66 22.91 23.01
N ALA A 822 -48.08 23.57 21.95
CA ALA A 822 -48.14 22.96 20.61
C ALA A 822 -46.78 22.86 19.95
N ALA A 823 -45.91 23.85 20.14
CA ALA A 823 -44.55 23.83 19.59
C ALA A 823 -43.65 22.85 20.38
N LEU A 824 -43.83 22.73 21.70
CA LEU A 824 -43.08 21.77 22.55
C LEU A 824 -43.60 20.33 22.34
N ASN A 825 -44.90 20.09 22.10
CA ASN A 825 -45.37 18.75 21.79
C ASN A 825 -44.87 18.20 20.44
N LEU A 826 -44.72 19.05 19.42
CA LEU A 826 -44.14 18.64 18.14
C LEU A 826 -42.65 18.25 18.26
N SER A 827 -41.88 18.85 19.17
CA SER A 827 -40.49 18.55 19.34
C SER A 827 -40.22 17.32 20.24
N LEU A 828 -41.07 17.06 21.23
CA LEU A 828 -40.94 15.91 22.13
C LEU A 828 -41.35 14.58 21.50
N ILE A 829 -42.29 14.58 20.52
CA ILE A 829 -42.68 13.39 19.77
C ILE A 829 -41.53 12.89 18.87
N HIS A 830 -40.65 13.78 18.40
CA HIS A 830 -39.49 13.40 17.59
C HIS A 830 -38.26 12.92 18.39
N ILE A 831 -38.22 13.18 19.70
CA ILE A 831 -37.11 12.75 20.58
C ILE A 831 -37.41 11.40 21.25
N SER A 832 -38.67 10.99 21.39
CA SER A 832 -39.09 9.80 22.14
C SER A 832 -39.50 8.57 21.30
N GLU A 833 -39.62 8.68 19.97
CA GLU A 833 -39.87 7.51 19.12
C GLU A 833 -38.59 7.10 18.36
N PRO A 834 -37.95 5.95 18.68
CA PRO A 834 -37.03 5.32 17.80
C PRO A 834 -37.83 4.77 16.61
N THR A 835 -37.65 5.35 15.43
CA THR A 835 -38.17 4.80 14.19
C THR A 835 -37.69 3.36 14.01
N ARG A 836 -38.55 2.39 14.27
CA ARG A 836 -38.49 1.06 13.69
C ARG A 836 -38.72 1.20 12.18
N HIS A 837 -37.67 1.06 11.40
CA HIS A 837 -37.70 0.37 10.10
C HIS A 837 -36.25 -0.08 9.74
#